data_79ae33fc93bb51ae4d5845c5001883e3
#
_entry.id   79ae33fc93bb51ae4d5845c5001883e3
#
_cell.length_a   1.000
_cell.length_b   1.000
_cell.length_c   1.000
_cell.angle_alpha   90.00
_cell.angle_beta   90.00
_cell.angle_gamma   90.00
#
_symmetry.space_group_name_H-M   'P 1'
#
loop_
_entity.id
_entity.type
_entity.pdbx_description
1 polymer ?
#
loop_
_entity_poly.entity_id
_entity_poly.type
_entity_poly.pdbx_seq_one_letter_code
_entity_poly.pdbx_strand_id
1 'polypeptide(L)'
;MHTTNSPFEFVRRLRGLAEIVSRNITRAGFALVLLPFSFLASAQTPDTGSIRGQILDPNGAAIVGANVSATNRLTGFHRQTTTNERGLYAITNLPLTGSYKVSVSFKGFAAKELDEVVLRASVTADINVTLAPDVTRTEVTVTGTSDAVKSDSAQLDVRLDAKKIEETPVFGRKTTNLVLPMSAIRSARGTGDLFLNNFLFIIDGGGRRQTNFIIDGGTGDDSWGRQTIFTNIPLSALQEFTVLTNSLSAQYGRSAGGAVNLVTKSGTNENHGDFVGLWRPPGLQARPPASTLNQRTPDQLAQLSGMFSGPIVKDHTHFLLAAEFNDQKRDSVITTKLAPGVFRGVYHQELLMGRLDHNLNDRNTLTARFNFDNFIDSNPQDAVGGNVLASAARNFRRRAYATQISETAVLSPSIVNEARFQVQFGSPITKFDPANPSTQFVRPGLSTEGESRQTKLTNHQYQISDTISFTRGKHSFRFGGDAIHSFSGGTGTEFGSAFVLGQFTFKTTGNSVNPGVSTTSLTIGDVASYQQSFGTMTYNIGEWLWAGFVQDDWKATRNLTLNLGLRYDRQTYTDDRNNFGPRFGFAYNLRGDGKSVVRGSYGIYYSEIKANTEASFTVNGPTGVFSYSATAGGTGFPKSLAPLPAFPAGAPLPARDITIRPGRATYYSQFFDITKLKGYPDKLLNPYTQLASVGVERELAPKWILNVDYVWQHTIGIDRTLDLNSPSLYIRTAGTPARSVAAANATRPITPVDNGYRRILSVVNNGESIYNAMQLNLNKRFSHDFSLLVSYTLSHTINSVEPDAPGGDPNDANQVGRFERGDSILDQRHRVAVSGWWNLPYHFTFGGLATLASARPFNITAGSDLNGDGANVDRPVVNASVIGRNAGRGNPLYDVSVFLEREFRVTERVRLSLRGESFNLFNHANTIGRNGVFGTGTTPLPTFNTTPGGVANVDPGRMFEFQGRLRF
;
A
#
# COMPACT_ATOMS: atom_id res chain seq x y z
N MET A 1 37.07 2.33 15.21
CA MET A 1 37.68 1.05 14.88
C MET A 1 36.99 0.48 13.67
N HIS A 2 37.68 0.39 12.55
CA HIS A 2 37.18 -0.17 11.31
C HIS A 2 37.17 -1.69 11.39
N THR A 3 35.99 -2.30 11.31
CA THR A 3 35.88 -3.73 11.02
C THR A 3 35.42 -3.88 9.58
N THR A 4 36.35 -4.25 8.72
CA THR A 4 36.06 -4.68 7.35
C THR A 4 35.31 -6.01 7.39
N ASN A 5 34.09 -6.02 6.93
CA ASN A 5 33.31 -7.26 6.72
C ASN A 5 34.00 -8.08 5.62
N SER A 6 34.57 -9.23 5.97
CA SER A 6 35.19 -10.14 5.03
C SER A 6 34.16 -11.04 4.32
N PRO A 7 34.45 -11.55 3.12
CA PRO A 7 33.58 -12.50 2.39
C PRO A 7 33.25 -13.77 3.19
N PHE A 8 34.02 -14.12 4.18
CA PHE A 8 33.78 -15.25 5.09
C PHE A 8 32.57 -15.07 6.03
N GLU A 9 32.20 -13.82 6.34
CA GLU A 9 31.01 -13.54 7.18
C GLU A 9 29.72 -13.75 6.40
N PHE A 10 29.74 -13.56 5.10
CA PHE A 10 28.63 -13.85 4.18
C PHE A 10 28.30 -15.35 4.14
N VAL A 11 29.32 -16.21 4.00
CA VAL A 11 29.13 -17.68 4.01
C VAL A 11 28.64 -18.19 5.37
N ARG A 12 29.09 -17.56 6.47
CA ARG A 12 28.64 -17.88 7.83
C ARG A 12 27.18 -17.50 8.07
N ARG A 13 26.74 -16.38 7.49
CA ARG A 13 25.34 -15.94 7.54
C ARG A 13 24.41 -16.82 6.70
N LEU A 14 24.86 -17.32 5.54
CA LEU A 14 24.13 -18.30 4.73
C LEU A 14 23.95 -19.65 5.45
N ARG A 15 24.96 -20.12 6.19
CA ARG A 15 24.83 -21.32 7.04
C ARG A 15 23.81 -21.12 8.17
N GLY A 16 23.84 -19.96 8.83
CA GLY A 16 22.83 -19.62 9.85
C GLY A 16 21.40 -19.56 9.31
N LEU A 17 21.22 -19.10 8.07
CA LEU A 17 19.92 -19.11 7.39
C LEU A 17 19.46 -20.55 7.06
N ALA A 18 20.36 -21.42 6.61
CA ALA A 18 20.03 -22.82 6.34
C ALA A 18 19.60 -23.57 7.61
N GLU A 19 20.22 -23.28 8.77
CA GLU A 19 19.84 -23.87 10.05
C GLU A 19 18.48 -23.33 10.57
N ILE A 20 18.17 -22.05 10.33
CA ILE A 20 16.87 -21.45 10.68
C ILE A 20 15.76 -22.00 9.80
N VAL A 21 16.01 -22.18 8.51
CA VAL A 21 15.07 -22.80 7.56
C VAL A 21 14.83 -24.28 7.94
N SER A 22 15.88 -25.03 8.27
CA SER A 22 15.74 -26.44 8.69
C SER A 22 15.00 -26.60 10.03
N ARG A 23 15.24 -25.73 11.01
CA ARG A 23 14.54 -25.75 12.31
C ARG A 23 13.05 -25.38 12.20
N ASN A 24 12.67 -24.51 11.26
CA ASN A 24 11.28 -24.13 11.06
C ASN A 24 10.53 -25.13 10.18
N ILE A 25 11.19 -25.81 9.24
CA ILE A 25 10.60 -26.91 8.46
C ILE A 25 10.30 -28.12 9.36
N THR A 26 11.16 -28.42 10.34
CA THR A 26 10.89 -29.49 11.30
C THR A 26 9.78 -29.19 12.31
N ARG A 27 9.40 -27.91 12.50
CA ARG A 27 8.23 -27.51 13.32
C ARG A 27 6.94 -27.35 12.51
N ALA A 28 7.03 -27.22 11.18
CA ALA A 28 5.89 -27.17 10.25
C ALA A 28 5.58 -28.56 9.64
N GLY A 29 6.26 -29.58 10.06
CA GLY A 29 5.98 -30.95 9.69
C GLY A 29 4.70 -31.43 10.36
N PHE A 30 3.67 -31.65 9.51
CA PHE A 30 2.42 -32.33 9.75
C PHE A 30 1.18 -31.46 9.89
N ALA A 31 0.48 -31.32 8.79
CA ALA A 31 -0.88 -31.81 8.57
C ALA A 31 -1.27 -31.57 7.11
N LEU A 32 -0.70 -32.33 6.21
CA LEU A 32 -1.26 -32.50 4.87
C LEU A 32 -2.44 -33.49 4.98
N VAL A 33 -3.60 -32.99 5.41
CA VAL A 33 -4.86 -33.67 5.21
C VAL A 33 -5.47 -33.09 3.93
N LEU A 34 -5.13 -33.71 2.82
CA LEU A 34 -5.84 -33.57 1.56
C LEU A 34 -7.21 -34.22 1.73
N LEU A 35 -8.22 -33.44 2.07
CA LEU A 35 -9.61 -33.79 1.85
C LEU A 35 -10.00 -33.37 0.43
N PRO A 36 -10.47 -34.27 -0.42
CA PRO A 36 -10.97 -33.92 -1.75
C PRO A 36 -12.36 -33.30 -1.62
N PHE A 37 -12.43 -31.98 -1.59
CA PHE A 37 -13.68 -31.29 -1.90
C PHE A 37 -13.77 -31.13 -3.42
N SER A 38 -14.35 -32.14 -4.07
CA SER A 38 -14.69 -32.07 -5.50
C SER A 38 -15.95 -31.24 -5.65
N PHE A 39 -15.82 -29.93 -5.86
CA PHE A 39 -16.86 -29.11 -6.46
C PHE A 39 -16.40 -28.63 -7.84
N LEU A 40 -17.28 -28.85 -8.83
CA LEU A 40 -17.06 -28.57 -10.25
C LEU A 40 -17.13 -27.07 -10.52
N ALA A 41 -16.17 -26.54 -11.21
CA ALA A 41 -16.23 -25.36 -12.11
C ALA A 41 -14.97 -24.47 -12.16
N SER A 42 -14.77 -23.65 -13.07
CA SER A 42 -13.57 -23.18 -13.77
C SER A 42 -13.23 -21.68 -13.76
N ALA A 43 -12.00 -21.18 -13.76
CA ALA A 43 -11.63 -19.78 -13.90
C ALA A 43 -10.29 -19.35 -14.47
N GLN A 44 -10.09 -18.02 -14.60
CA GLN A 44 -8.82 -17.31 -14.72
C GLN A 44 -8.35 -16.75 -13.37
N THR A 45 -7.04 -16.62 -13.19
CA THR A 45 -6.41 -16.14 -11.95
C THR A 45 -5.68 -14.82 -12.13
N PRO A 46 -5.38 -14.11 -11.03
CA PRO A 46 -4.70 -12.81 -11.06
C PRO A 46 -3.31 -12.81 -11.67
N ASP A 47 -2.66 -13.96 -11.80
CA ASP A 47 -1.26 -14.14 -12.21
C ASP A 47 -1.10 -14.87 -13.54
N THR A 48 -2.20 -15.22 -14.23
CA THR A 48 -2.18 -15.89 -15.53
C THR A 48 -2.94 -15.10 -16.60
N GLY A 49 -2.70 -15.47 -17.87
CA GLY A 49 -3.44 -14.97 -19.03
C GLY A 49 -4.26 -16.05 -19.69
N SER A 50 -5.06 -15.68 -20.67
CA SER A 50 -5.85 -16.61 -21.47
C SER A 50 -5.87 -16.20 -22.93
N ILE A 51 -6.14 -17.19 -23.81
CA ILE A 51 -6.37 -16.98 -25.23
C ILE A 51 -7.75 -17.53 -25.55
N ARG A 52 -8.52 -16.80 -26.34
CA ARG A 52 -9.78 -17.29 -26.89
C ARG A 52 -9.98 -16.75 -28.31
N GLY A 53 -10.90 -17.32 -29.06
CA GLY A 53 -11.22 -16.83 -30.38
C GLY A 53 -12.20 -17.71 -31.13
N GLN A 54 -12.36 -17.39 -32.41
CA GLN A 54 -13.19 -18.12 -33.34
C GLN A 54 -12.40 -18.54 -34.58
N ILE A 55 -12.58 -19.77 -35.00
CA ILE A 55 -11.96 -20.31 -36.20
C ILE A 55 -13.05 -20.41 -37.29
N LEU A 56 -12.81 -19.71 -38.39
CA LEU A 56 -13.72 -19.63 -39.52
C LEU A 56 -13.05 -20.14 -40.81
N ASP A 57 -13.85 -20.54 -41.79
CA ASP A 57 -13.41 -20.72 -43.15
C ASP A 57 -13.43 -19.35 -43.93
N PRO A 58 -12.96 -19.29 -45.19
CA PRO A 58 -12.98 -18.05 -45.99
C PRO A 58 -14.38 -17.51 -46.27
N ASN A 59 -15.43 -18.32 -46.16
CA ASN A 59 -16.83 -17.93 -46.34
C ASN A 59 -17.49 -17.47 -45.04
N GLY A 60 -16.76 -17.48 -43.94
CA GLY A 60 -17.25 -17.10 -42.60
C GLY A 60 -17.99 -18.22 -41.87
N ALA A 61 -17.96 -19.46 -42.33
CA ALA A 61 -18.54 -20.59 -41.61
C ALA A 61 -17.61 -21.08 -40.50
N ALA A 62 -18.22 -21.53 -39.39
CA ALA A 62 -17.49 -22.02 -38.24
C ALA A 62 -16.82 -23.36 -38.51
N ILE A 63 -15.53 -23.51 -38.19
CA ILE A 63 -14.80 -24.77 -38.27
C ILE A 63 -14.88 -25.46 -36.90
N VAL A 64 -15.61 -26.58 -36.87
CA VAL A 64 -15.83 -27.41 -35.66
C VAL A 64 -14.74 -28.46 -35.51
N GLY A 65 -14.21 -28.63 -34.30
CA GLY A 65 -13.18 -29.63 -34.02
C GLY A 65 -11.78 -29.26 -34.51
N ALA A 66 -11.54 -28.01 -34.90
CA ALA A 66 -10.19 -27.53 -35.19
C ALA A 66 -9.31 -27.58 -33.94
N ASN A 67 -8.10 -28.12 -34.08
CA ASN A 67 -7.13 -28.17 -32.99
C ASN A 67 -6.43 -26.81 -32.86
N VAL A 68 -6.44 -26.26 -31.66
CA VAL A 68 -5.75 -25.01 -31.31
C VAL A 68 -4.77 -25.28 -30.18
N SER A 69 -3.50 -24.98 -30.39
CA SER A 69 -2.45 -25.15 -29.38
C SER A 69 -1.73 -23.85 -29.12
N ALA A 70 -1.33 -23.65 -27.87
CA ALA A 70 -0.50 -22.54 -27.41
C ALA A 70 0.78 -23.12 -26.78
N THR A 71 1.94 -22.80 -27.34
CA THR A 71 3.24 -23.25 -26.86
C THR A 71 4.08 -22.07 -26.45
N ASN A 72 4.52 -22.06 -25.19
CA ASN A 72 5.44 -21.04 -24.68
C ASN A 72 6.86 -21.31 -25.18
N ARG A 73 7.46 -20.34 -25.86
CA ARG A 73 8.79 -20.51 -26.48
C ARG A 73 9.93 -20.59 -25.48
N LEU A 74 9.77 -19.97 -24.30
CA LEU A 74 10.85 -19.92 -23.32
C LEU A 74 10.82 -21.08 -22.35
N THR A 75 9.64 -21.61 -22.03
CA THR A 75 9.48 -22.67 -21.02
C THR A 75 9.13 -24.05 -21.60
N GLY A 76 8.80 -24.12 -22.91
CA GLY A 76 8.25 -25.33 -23.52
C GLY A 76 6.80 -25.65 -23.08
N PHE A 77 6.21 -24.85 -22.19
CA PHE A 77 4.85 -25.06 -21.69
C PHE A 77 3.87 -25.13 -22.87
N HIS A 78 3.12 -26.21 -22.95
CA HIS A 78 2.20 -26.49 -24.04
C HIS A 78 0.78 -26.73 -23.54
N ARG A 79 -0.20 -26.15 -24.21
CA ARG A 79 -1.61 -26.40 -23.92
C ARG A 79 -2.42 -26.40 -25.23
N GLN A 80 -3.39 -27.30 -25.35
CA GLN A 80 -4.24 -27.44 -26.51
C GLN A 80 -5.71 -27.58 -26.18
N THR A 81 -6.56 -27.20 -27.13
CA THR A 81 -8.02 -27.33 -27.08
C THR A 81 -8.58 -27.55 -28.49
N THR A 82 -9.87 -27.84 -28.58
CA THR A 82 -10.57 -27.95 -29.87
C THR A 82 -11.72 -26.97 -29.96
N THR A 83 -12.06 -26.52 -31.17
CA THR A 83 -13.18 -25.62 -31.39
C THR A 83 -14.53 -26.35 -31.22
N ASN A 84 -15.51 -25.66 -30.64
CA ASN A 84 -16.87 -26.16 -30.46
C ASN A 84 -17.72 -26.00 -31.74
N GLU A 85 -19.02 -26.34 -31.66
CA GLU A 85 -19.98 -26.29 -32.77
C GLU A 85 -20.09 -24.91 -33.45
N ARG A 86 -19.65 -23.85 -32.81
CA ARG A 86 -19.63 -22.47 -33.34
C ARG A 86 -18.23 -22.01 -33.75
N GLY A 87 -17.27 -22.92 -33.80
CA GLY A 87 -15.87 -22.61 -34.06
C GLY A 87 -15.16 -21.82 -32.96
N LEU A 88 -15.77 -21.73 -31.77
CA LEU A 88 -15.17 -21.00 -30.64
C LEU A 88 -14.22 -21.91 -29.86
N TYR A 89 -13.11 -21.33 -29.37
CA TYR A 89 -12.15 -21.99 -28.50
C TYR A 89 -11.70 -21.06 -27.37
N ALA A 90 -11.18 -21.65 -26.29
CA ALA A 90 -10.50 -20.94 -25.22
C ALA A 90 -9.37 -21.81 -24.65
N ILE A 91 -8.22 -21.17 -24.38
CA ILE A 91 -7.09 -21.73 -23.65
C ILE A 91 -6.83 -20.77 -22.47
N THR A 92 -7.07 -21.26 -21.25
CA THR A 92 -7.04 -20.43 -20.03
C THR A 92 -5.83 -20.76 -19.18
N ASN A 93 -5.52 -19.90 -18.22
CA ASN A 93 -4.47 -20.06 -17.21
C ASN A 93 -3.10 -20.35 -17.79
N LEU A 94 -2.68 -19.50 -18.71
CA LEU A 94 -1.36 -19.55 -19.34
C LEU A 94 -0.38 -18.69 -18.53
N PRO A 95 0.79 -19.22 -18.14
CA PRO A 95 1.85 -18.44 -17.51
C PRO A 95 2.24 -17.20 -18.31
N LEU A 96 2.61 -16.11 -17.64
CA LEU A 96 2.90 -14.82 -18.30
C LEU A 96 4.35 -14.67 -18.79
N THR A 97 5.24 -15.54 -18.36
CA THR A 97 6.65 -15.46 -18.75
C THR A 97 6.82 -15.79 -20.23
N GLY A 98 7.44 -14.86 -20.99
CA GLY A 98 7.72 -15.04 -22.40
C GLY A 98 6.52 -14.80 -23.33
N SER A 99 6.62 -15.35 -24.54
CA SER A 99 5.58 -15.28 -25.59
C SER A 99 5.14 -16.67 -26.02
N TYR A 100 3.94 -16.73 -26.58
CA TYR A 100 3.35 -17.98 -27.06
C TYR A 100 3.32 -18.02 -28.58
N LYS A 101 3.57 -19.21 -29.13
CA LYS A 101 3.23 -19.61 -30.48
C LYS A 101 1.85 -20.23 -30.42
N VAL A 102 0.88 -19.67 -31.12
CA VAL A 102 -0.48 -20.22 -31.24
C VAL A 102 -0.61 -20.88 -32.62
N SER A 103 -0.86 -22.18 -32.64
CA SER A 103 -1.02 -22.97 -33.88
C SER A 103 -2.46 -23.47 -34.00
N VAL A 104 -3.05 -23.31 -35.18
CA VAL A 104 -4.41 -23.76 -35.49
C VAL A 104 -4.35 -24.69 -36.70
N SER A 105 -4.93 -25.90 -36.56
CA SER A 105 -4.95 -26.91 -37.62
C SER A 105 -6.29 -27.62 -37.70
N PHE A 106 -6.70 -27.92 -38.92
CA PHE A 106 -7.89 -28.74 -39.23
C PHE A 106 -7.69 -29.48 -40.54
N LYS A 107 -8.21 -30.69 -40.62
CA LYS A 107 -8.05 -31.54 -41.81
C LYS A 107 -8.68 -30.91 -43.04
N GLY A 108 -7.91 -30.76 -44.13
CA GLY A 108 -8.34 -30.12 -45.39
C GLY A 108 -8.12 -28.59 -45.41
N PHE A 109 -7.51 -28.02 -44.38
CA PHE A 109 -7.13 -26.62 -44.32
C PHE A 109 -5.64 -26.46 -44.05
N ALA A 110 -5.03 -25.41 -44.58
CA ALA A 110 -3.65 -25.05 -44.27
C ALA A 110 -3.54 -24.64 -42.81
N ALA A 111 -2.58 -25.21 -42.08
CA ALA A 111 -2.31 -24.84 -40.70
C ALA A 111 -1.85 -23.36 -40.66
N LYS A 112 -2.31 -22.65 -39.64
CA LYS A 112 -1.92 -21.24 -39.42
C LYS A 112 -1.25 -21.09 -38.07
N GLU A 113 -0.13 -20.35 -38.05
CA GLU A 113 0.65 -20.08 -36.88
C GLU A 113 0.70 -18.56 -36.58
N LEU A 114 0.54 -18.20 -35.32
CA LEU A 114 0.69 -16.86 -34.84
C LEU A 114 1.84 -16.85 -33.82
N ASP A 115 2.85 -16.09 -34.13
CA ASP A 115 4.04 -15.97 -33.28
C ASP A 115 3.96 -14.74 -32.36
N GLU A 116 4.75 -14.79 -31.28
CA GLU A 116 4.94 -13.67 -30.33
C GLU A 116 3.67 -13.17 -29.65
N VAL A 117 2.73 -14.08 -29.35
CA VAL A 117 1.57 -13.73 -28.55
C VAL A 117 2.01 -13.54 -27.10
N VAL A 118 2.09 -12.30 -26.64
CA VAL A 118 2.41 -11.93 -25.26
C VAL A 118 1.11 -11.84 -24.47
N LEU A 119 1.06 -12.55 -23.33
CA LEU A 119 -0.11 -12.56 -22.44
C LEU A 119 0.09 -11.59 -21.28
N ARG A 120 -1.01 -11.21 -20.63
CA ARG A 120 -1.05 -10.31 -19.48
C ARG A 120 -1.93 -10.85 -18.40
N ALA A 121 -1.60 -10.52 -17.16
CA ALA A 121 -2.33 -10.96 -15.97
C ALA A 121 -3.82 -10.59 -16.05
N SER A 122 -4.68 -11.56 -15.78
CA SER A 122 -6.14 -11.37 -15.77
C SER A 122 -6.74 -10.85 -17.10
N VAL A 123 -6.06 -11.05 -18.25
CA VAL A 123 -6.54 -10.63 -19.57
C VAL A 123 -6.66 -11.82 -20.49
N THR A 124 -7.74 -11.82 -21.26
CA THR A 124 -7.94 -12.76 -22.36
C THR A 124 -7.54 -12.13 -23.69
N ALA A 125 -6.58 -12.73 -24.38
CA ALA A 125 -6.25 -12.36 -25.75
C ALA A 125 -7.29 -12.92 -26.73
N ASP A 126 -7.98 -12.06 -27.46
CA ASP A 126 -8.94 -12.48 -28.50
C ASP A 126 -8.19 -12.73 -29.83
N ILE A 127 -8.05 -14.00 -30.21
CA ILE A 127 -7.35 -14.42 -31.43
C ILE A 127 -8.34 -15.15 -32.35
N ASN A 128 -8.87 -14.43 -33.32
CA ASN A 128 -9.74 -15.00 -34.34
C ASN A 128 -8.91 -15.38 -35.59
N VAL A 129 -9.13 -16.58 -36.12
CA VAL A 129 -8.35 -17.11 -37.24
C VAL A 129 -9.27 -17.59 -38.36
N THR A 130 -8.96 -17.16 -39.58
CA THR A 130 -9.58 -17.72 -40.78
C THR A 130 -8.57 -18.67 -41.44
N LEU A 131 -8.94 -19.95 -41.55
CA LEU A 131 -8.12 -20.97 -42.20
C LEU A 131 -8.43 -21.02 -43.73
N ALA A 132 -7.39 -21.03 -44.54
CA ALA A 132 -7.50 -21.22 -46.00
C ALA A 132 -7.49 -22.72 -46.33
N PRO A 133 -8.15 -23.17 -47.43
CA PRO A 133 -8.03 -24.55 -47.89
C PRO A 133 -6.59 -24.94 -48.23
N ASP A 134 -6.22 -26.22 -48.03
CA ASP A 134 -4.83 -26.73 -48.10
C ASP A 134 -4.18 -26.60 -49.50
N VAL A 135 -4.94 -26.15 -50.52
CA VAL A 135 -4.45 -25.92 -51.92
C VAL A 135 -3.58 -24.68 -52.06
N THR A 136 -3.57 -23.79 -51.06
CA THR A 136 -2.80 -22.54 -51.05
C THR A 136 -1.75 -22.60 -49.91
N ARG A 137 -0.55 -23.11 -50.23
CA ARG A 137 0.59 -23.00 -49.33
C ARG A 137 1.05 -21.53 -49.22
N THR A 138 0.52 -20.81 -48.23
CA THR A 138 1.07 -19.53 -47.79
C THR A 138 1.11 -19.53 -46.28
N GLU A 139 2.31 -19.75 -45.76
CA GLU A 139 2.58 -19.55 -44.34
C GLU A 139 2.44 -18.05 -44.05
N VAL A 140 1.38 -17.63 -43.39
CA VAL A 140 1.19 -16.25 -42.97
C VAL A 140 1.50 -16.16 -41.49
N THR A 141 2.69 -15.73 -41.18
CA THR A 141 3.07 -15.34 -39.81
C THR A 141 2.41 -14.01 -39.48
N VAL A 142 1.45 -14.03 -38.57
CA VAL A 142 0.81 -12.79 -38.07
C VAL A 142 1.31 -12.56 -36.62
N THR A 143 1.94 -11.45 -36.39
CA THR A 143 2.33 -11.04 -35.03
C THR A 143 1.06 -10.67 -34.26
N GLY A 144 0.61 -11.55 -33.38
CA GLY A 144 -0.55 -11.32 -32.50
C GLY A 144 -0.11 -10.62 -31.22
N THR A 145 -0.53 -9.38 -31.00
CA THR A 145 -0.30 -8.72 -29.72
C THR A 145 -1.60 -8.70 -28.91
N SER A 146 -1.57 -9.20 -27.67
CA SER A 146 -2.66 -9.07 -26.70
C SER A 146 -2.88 -7.63 -26.23
N ASP A 147 -2.23 -6.68 -26.86
CA ASP A 147 -2.17 -5.27 -26.51
C ASP A 147 -3.25 -4.41 -27.18
N ALA A 148 -4.23 -5.02 -27.82
CA ALA A 148 -5.38 -4.31 -28.39
C ALA A 148 -6.23 -3.66 -27.29
N VAL A 149 -7.13 -2.77 -27.72
CA VAL A 149 -8.20 -2.22 -26.89
C VAL A 149 -8.94 -3.36 -26.18
N LYS A 150 -9.19 -3.26 -24.89
CA LYS A 150 -9.90 -4.29 -24.12
C LYS A 150 -11.37 -4.32 -24.51
N SER A 151 -11.75 -5.23 -25.36
CA SER A 151 -13.11 -5.32 -25.89
C SER A 151 -14.07 -6.18 -25.04
N ASP A 152 -13.58 -6.80 -23.97
CA ASP A 152 -14.28 -7.82 -23.21
C ASP A 152 -14.37 -7.57 -21.71
N SER A 153 -13.81 -6.47 -21.22
CA SER A 153 -13.80 -6.14 -19.79
C SER A 153 -14.04 -4.66 -19.55
N ALA A 154 -14.89 -4.39 -18.57
CA ALA A 154 -15.11 -3.05 -18.05
C ALA A 154 -14.05 -2.62 -17.02
N GLN A 155 -13.10 -3.49 -16.66
CA GLN A 155 -12.08 -3.22 -15.64
C GLN A 155 -11.13 -2.11 -16.09
N LEU A 156 -10.94 -1.12 -15.20
CA LEU A 156 -9.94 -0.07 -15.37
C LEU A 156 -8.67 -0.46 -14.61
N ASP A 157 -7.55 -0.44 -15.32
CA ASP A 157 -6.24 -0.72 -14.76
C ASP A 157 -5.13 0.04 -15.49
N VAL A 158 -4.04 0.27 -14.80
CA VAL A 158 -2.78 0.73 -15.38
C VAL A 158 -1.72 -0.31 -15.12
N ARG A 159 -1.02 -0.69 -16.19
CA ARG A 159 -0.03 -1.79 -16.19
C ARG A 159 1.35 -1.32 -16.57
N LEU A 160 2.31 -1.86 -15.84
CA LEU A 160 3.73 -1.81 -16.18
C LEU A 160 4.19 -3.26 -16.40
N ASP A 161 4.56 -3.60 -17.62
CA ASP A 161 5.27 -4.83 -17.95
C ASP A 161 6.75 -4.73 -17.52
N ALA A 162 7.48 -5.84 -17.58
CA ALA A 162 8.88 -5.91 -17.15
C ALA A 162 9.75 -4.82 -17.80
N LYS A 163 9.53 -4.49 -19.08
CA LYS A 163 10.27 -3.44 -19.79
C LYS A 163 9.93 -2.05 -19.27
N LYS A 164 8.65 -1.75 -19.05
CA LYS A 164 8.22 -0.47 -18.46
C LYS A 164 8.69 -0.31 -17.02
N ILE A 165 8.67 -1.39 -16.22
CA ILE A 165 9.22 -1.41 -14.86
C ILE A 165 10.70 -1.01 -14.88
N GLU A 166 11.45 -1.57 -15.82
CA GLU A 166 12.86 -1.31 -16.00
C GLU A 166 13.16 0.13 -16.44
N GLU A 167 12.40 0.66 -17.39
CA GLU A 167 12.62 1.99 -17.98
C GLU A 167 11.93 3.13 -17.20
N THR A 168 11.20 2.84 -16.15
CA THR A 168 10.65 3.89 -15.28
C THR A 168 11.71 4.31 -14.25
N PRO A 169 12.05 5.60 -14.15
CA PRO A 169 12.95 6.08 -13.10
C PRO A 169 12.26 5.95 -11.74
N VAL A 170 12.75 5.02 -10.92
CA VAL A 170 12.16 4.68 -9.63
C VAL A 170 13.16 5.01 -8.53
N PHE A 171 12.89 6.07 -7.78
CA PHE A 171 13.73 6.52 -6.68
C PHE A 171 14.04 5.39 -5.69
N GLY A 172 15.33 5.09 -5.51
CA GLY A 172 15.80 4.00 -4.65
C GLY A 172 15.30 2.61 -5.08
N ARG A 173 14.83 2.43 -6.32
CA ARG A 173 14.31 1.17 -6.89
C ARG A 173 13.24 0.47 -6.03
N LYS A 174 12.38 1.24 -5.36
CA LYS A 174 11.32 0.67 -4.51
C LYS A 174 10.09 0.30 -5.32
N THR A 175 9.60 -0.92 -5.15
CA THR A 175 8.41 -1.44 -5.86
C THR A 175 7.18 -0.56 -5.71
N THR A 176 6.97 0.04 -4.53
CA THR A 176 5.83 0.92 -4.28
C THR A 176 5.89 2.25 -5.03
N ASN A 177 7.05 2.67 -5.52
CA ASN A 177 7.19 3.88 -6.33
C ASN A 177 6.78 3.67 -7.80
N LEU A 178 6.55 2.44 -8.23
CA LEU A 178 6.05 2.14 -9.59
C LEU A 178 4.65 2.72 -9.87
N VAL A 179 3.93 3.18 -8.87
CA VAL A 179 2.63 3.85 -9.03
C VAL A 179 2.74 5.29 -9.51
N LEU A 180 3.93 5.91 -9.45
CA LEU A 180 4.12 7.35 -9.75
C LEU A 180 3.70 7.77 -11.17
N PRO A 181 3.85 6.96 -12.24
CA PRO A 181 3.37 7.30 -13.57
C PRO A 181 1.83 7.39 -13.72
N MET A 182 1.08 7.08 -12.67
CA MET A 182 -0.39 6.96 -12.71
C MET A 182 -1.03 8.17 -12.04
N SER A 183 -1.80 8.98 -12.78
CA SER A 183 -2.42 10.20 -12.22
C SER A 183 -3.58 9.93 -11.26
N ALA A 184 -4.21 8.77 -11.33
CA ALA A 184 -5.23 8.31 -10.37
C ALA A 184 -4.66 8.04 -8.97
N ILE A 185 -3.34 7.90 -8.86
CA ILE A 185 -2.63 7.57 -7.63
C ILE A 185 -2.06 8.83 -6.99
N ARG A 186 -2.28 9.00 -5.69
CA ARG A 186 -1.76 10.13 -4.90
C ARG A 186 -0.95 9.64 -3.73
N SER A 187 0.12 10.36 -3.39
CA SER A 187 0.87 10.08 -2.17
C SER A 187 -0.02 10.25 -0.94
N ALA A 188 0.01 9.29 -0.02
CA ALA A 188 -0.64 9.36 1.28
C ALA A 188 0.26 9.94 2.38
N ARG A 189 1.40 10.57 2.02
CA ARG A 189 2.24 11.28 2.99
C ARG A 189 1.44 12.38 3.68
N GLY A 190 1.74 12.59 4.95
CA GLY A 190 1.02 13.54 5.80
C GLY A 190 -0.18 12.94 6.54
N THR A 191 -0.55 11.68 6.30
CA THR A 191 -1.65 10.99 6.99
C THR A 191 -1.20 10.12 8.18
N GLY A 192 0.00 10.33 8.67
CA GLY A 192 0.43 9.87 9.99
C GLY A 192 1.19 8.55 10.08
N ASP A 193 1.36 7.77 9.03
CA ASP A 193 2.15 6.55 9.12
C ASP A 193 3.43 6.59 8.30
N LEU A 194 4.51 6.93 8.99
CA LEU A 194 5.81 7.23 8.38
C LEU A 194 6.88 6.18 8.75
N PHE A 195 6.49 5.08 9.41
CA PHE A 195 7.43 4.08 9.90
C PHE A 195 8.07 3.23 8.81
N LEU A 196 7.57 3.36 7.58
CA LEU A 196 8.02 2.50 6.51
C LEU A 196 8.73 3.34 5.47
N ASN A 197 9.91 2.93 5.12
CA ASN A 197 10.66 3.50 4.02
C ASN A 197 10.03 3.12 2.66
N ASN A 198 8.69 3.04 2.61
CA ASN A 198 7.88 2.76 1.44
C ASN A 198 7.03 3.98 1.08
N PHE A 199 6.74 4.11 -0.20
CA PHE A 199 5.83 5.12 -0.68
C PHE A 199 4.39 4.69 -0.37
N LEU A 200 3.73 5.41 0.52
CA LEU A 200 2.32 5.23 0.82
C LEU A 200 1.48 6.03 -0.15
N PHE A 201 0.40 5.46 -0.62
CA PHE A 201 -0.46 6.07 -1.64
C PHE A 201 -1.93 5.70 -1.46
N ILE A 202 -2.77 6.45 -2.12
CA ILE A 202 -4.19 6.14 -2.31
C ILE A 202 -4.48 5.96 -3.79
N ILE A 203 -5.50 5.17 -4.07
CA ILE A 203 -6.05 4.96 -5.41
C ILE A 203 -7.39 5.70 -5.48
N ASP A 204 -7.55 6.59 -6.44
CA ASP A 204 -8.76 7.40 -6.63
C ASP A 204 -9.20 8.12 -5.34
N GLY A 205 -10.45 7.98 -4.92
CA GLY A 205 -11.01 8.55 -3.69
C GLY A 205 -10.94 7.63 -2.49
N GLY A 206 -10.30 6.46 -2.61
CA GLY A 206 -10.16 5.50 -1.53
C GLY A 206 -9.12 5.91 -0.48
N GLY A 207 -9.19 5.29 0.68
CA GLY A 207 -8.15 5.41 1.72
C GLY A 207 -7.00 4.44 1.47
N ARG A 208 -5.80 4.77 1.99
CA ARG A 208 -4.63 3.88 1.88
C ARG A 208 -4.88 2.50 2.51
N ARG A 209 -5.65 2.43 3.59
CA ARG A 209 -6.01 1.18 4.27
C ARG A 209 -7.04 0.34 3.51
N GLN A 210 -7.63 0.91 2.45
CA GLN A 210 -8.60 0.27 1.58
C GLN A 210 -7.98 -0.28 0.30
N THR A 211 -6.65 -0.17 0.14
CA THR A 211 -5.89 -0.74 -0.98
C THR A 211 -5.34 -2.10 -0.61
N ASN A 212 -5.57 -3.11 -1.44
CA ASN A 212 -5.01 -4.45 -1.26
C ASN A 212 -3.79 -4.67 -2.13
N PHE A 213 -2.83 -5.46 -1.62
CA PHE A 213 -1.72 -6.02 -2.39
C PHE A 213 -1.97 -7.50 -2.65
N ILE A 214 -1.72 -7.91 -3.89
CA ILE A 214 -1.84 -9.30 -4.34
C ILE A 214 -0.51 -9.69 -4.97
N ILE A 215 0.04 -10.84 -4.59
CA ILE A 215 1.30 -11.34 -5.11
C ILE A 215 1.09 -12.76 -5.62
N ASP A 216 1.20 -12.94 -6.95
CA ASP A 216 0.92 -14.23 -7.63
C ASP A 216 -0.40 -14.85 -7.14
N GLY A 217 -1.45 -14.04 -7.03
CA GLY A 217 -2.79 -14.44 -6.63
C GLY A 217 -3.03 -14.64 -5.13
N GLY A 218 -1.99 -14.65 -4.29
CA GLY A 218 -2.12 -14.68 -2.84
C GLY A 218 -2.18 -13.29 -2.21
N THR A 219 -2.67 -13.16 -0.98
CA THR A 219 -2.65 -11.89 -0.26
C THR A 219 -1.22 -11.44 0.03
N GLY A 220 -0.93 -10.19 -0.29
CA GLY A 220 0.33 -9.52 0.07
C GLY A 220 0.14 -8.48 1.17
N ASP A 221 -1.03 -8.41 1.78
CA ASP A 221 -1.38 -7.37 2.73
C ASP A 221 -0.81 -7.59 4.13
N ASP A 222 -0.57 -6.48 4.78
CA ASP A 222 -0.40 -6.38 6.22
C ASP A 222 -1.78 -6.21 6.88
N SER A 223 -2.19 -7.20 7.68
CA SER A 223 -3.46 -7.18 8.41
C SER A 223 -3.52 -6.11 9.51
N TRP A 224 -2.39 -5.58 9.95
CA TRP A 224 -2.35 -4.51 10.94
C TRP A 224 -2.95 -3.20 10.44
N GLY A 225 -2.80 -2.88 9.14
CA GLY A 225 -3.45 -1.75 8.53
C GLY A 225 -2.57 -0.54 8.24
N ARG A 226 -1.30 -0.77 7.91
CA ARG A 226 -0.38 0.31 7.54
C ARG A 226 -0.20 0.50 6.05
N GLN A 227 -0.94 -0.22 5.22
CA GLN A 227 -0.74 -0.26 3.78
C GLN A 227 0.69 -0.69 3.42
N THR A 228 1.13 -1.82 3.95
CA THR A 228 2.43 -2.37 3.59
C THR A 228 2.29 -3.72 2.94
N ILE A 229 3.15 -3.95 1.96
CA ILE A 229 3.36 -5.30 1.43
C ILE A 229 3.96 -6.12 2.57
N PHE A 230 3.38 -7.29 2.86
CA PHE A 230 3.83 -8.15 3.95
C PHE A 230 5.30 -8.55 3.79
N THR A 231 5.72 -8.91 2.56
CA THR A 231 7.11 -9.08 2.16
C THR A 231 7.35 -8.33 0.86
N ASN A 232 8.33 -7.43 0.84
CA ASN A 232 8.72 -6.76 -0.41
C ASN A 232 9.40 -7.78 -1.34
N ILE A 233 9.33 -7.50 -2.64
CA ILE A 233 9.91 -8.33 -3.70
C ILE A 233 11.02 -7.52 -4.39
N PRO A 234 12.19 -8.12 -4.65
CA PRO A 234 13.21 -7.49 -5.49
C PRO A 234 12.64 -7.05 -6.84
N LEU A 235 12.92 -5.80 -7.24
CA LEU A 235 12.36 -5.24 -8.46
C LEU A 235 12.75 -6.05 -9.72
N SER A 236 13.93 -6.67 -9.71
CA SER A 236 14.42 -7.55 -10.78
C SER A 236 13.56 -8.81 -10.99
N ALA A 237 12.83 -9.24 -9.95
CA ALA A 237 11.99 -10.43 -10.00
C ALA A 237 10.55 -10.16 -10.48
N LEU A 238 10.16 -8.91 -10.73
CA LEU A 238 8.81 -8.58 -11.17
C LEU A 238 8.66 -8.76 -12.69
N GLN A 239 7.62 -9.49 -13.09
CA GLN A 239 7.16 -9.65 -14.47
C GLN A 239 6.15 -8.57 -14.85
N GLU A 240 5.20 -8.30 -13.95
CA GLU A 240 4.14 -7.33 -14.16
C GLU A 240 3.77 -6.64 -12.84
N PHE A 241 3.51 -5.34 -12.93
CA PHE A 241 2.94 -4.52 -11.87
C PHE A 241 1.68 -3.85 -12.38
N THR A 242 0.53 -4.20 -11.80
CA THR A 242 -0.77 -3.69 -12.24
C THR A 242 -1.50 -3.03 -11.10
N VAL A 243 -2.00 -1.81 -11.31
CA VAL A 243 -2.93 -1.14 -10.40
C VAL A 243 -4.33 -1.24 -10.97
N LEU A 244 -5.19 -1.91 -10.23
CA LEU A 244 -6.61 -2.05 -10.50
C LEU A 244 -7.33 -0.90 -9.80
N THR A 245 -7.78 0.10 -10.55
CA THR A 245 -8.37 1.29 -9.95
C THR A 245 -9.85 1.11 -9.71
N ASN A 246 -10.57 0.41 -10.63
CA ASN A 246 -12.01 0.33 -10.56
C ASN A 246 -12.55 -0.90 -11.35
N SER A 247 -13.82 -1.19 -11.22
CA SER A 247 -14.45 -2.35 -11.89
C SER A 247 -13.81 -3.69 -11.55
N LEU A 248 -13.40 -3.87 -10.32
CA LEU A 248 -12.73 -5.09 -9.89
C LEU A 248 -13.61 -6.32 -10.11
N SER A 249 -13.05 -7.35 -10.73
CA SER A 249 -13.69 -8.67 -10.81
C SER A 249 -14.10 -9.18 -9.42
N ALA A 250 -15.14 -10.01 -9.33
CA ALA A 250 -15.64 -10.55 -8.08
C ALA A 250 -14.60 -11.39 -7.30
N GLN A 251 -13.57 -11.88 -7.97
CA GLN A 251 -12.44 -12.54 -7.34
C GLN A 251 -11.64 -11.62 -6.41
N TYR A 252 -11.61 -10.32 -6.68
CA TYR A 252 -10.94 -9.33 -5.82
C TYR A 252 -11.91 -8.86 -4.73
N GLY A 253 -11.48 -8.90 -3.50
CA GLY A 253 -12.29 -8.46 -2.36
C GLY A 253 -11.48 -7.74 -1.32
N ARG A 254 -12.12 -7.41 -0.22
CA ARG A 254 -11.52 -6.71 0.94
C ARG A 254 -10.86 -5.38 0.59
N SER A 255 -11.20 -4.82 -0.57
CA SER A 255 -10.62 -3.60 -1.11
C SER A 255 -11.71 -2.68 -1.65
N ALA A 256 -11.97 -1.60 -0.97
CA ALA A 256 -12.89 -0.56 -1.41
C ALA A 256 -12.21 0.57 -2.18
N GLY A 257 -10.88 0.60 -2.20
CA GLY A 257 -10.06 1.64 -2.83
C GLY A 257 -9.18 1.15 -3.97
N GLY A 258 -9.37 -0.07 -4.49
CA GLY A 258 -8.54 -0.63 -5.56
C GLY A 258 -7.51 -1.66 -5.06
N ALA A 259 -6.79 -2.29 -5.99
CA ALA A 259 -5.80 -3.31 -5.67
C ALA A 259 -4.52 -3.14 -6.49
N VAL A 260 -3.40 -3.56 -5.92
CA VAL A 260 -2.10 -3.66 -6.60
C VAL A 260 -1.77 -5.13 -6.78
N ASN A 261 -1.69 -5.56 -8.03
CA ASN A 261 -1.34 -6.94 -8.39
C ASN A 261 0.10 -7.01 -8.88
N LEU A 262 0.90 -7.82 -8.22
CA LEU A 262 2.30 -8.08 -8.54
C LEU A 262 2.40 -9.52 -9.05
N VAL A 263 2.97 -9.67 -10.23
CA VAL A 263 3.28 -11.00 -10.79
C VAL A 263 4.79 -11.15 -10.89
N THR A 264 5.29 -12.25 -10.34
CA THR A 264 6.73 -12.53 -10.36
C THR A 264 7.13 -13.28 -11.63
N LYS A 265 8.39 -13.08 -12.07
CA LYS A 265 8.99 -13.86 -13.17
C LYS A 265 9.11 -15.32 -12.77
N SER A 266 9.10 -16.22 -13.73
CA SER A 266 9.49 -17.63 -13.58
C SER A 266 10.83 -17.92 -14.26
N GLY A 267 11.39 -19.10 -14.02
CA GLY A 267 12.53 -19.59 -14.80
C GLY A 267 12.12 -19.99 -16.22
N THR A 268 13.10 -20.22 -17.09
CA THR A 268 12.93 -20.60 -18.47
C THR A 268 13.85 -21.80 -18.82
N ASN A 269 13.81 -22.28 -20.05
CA ASN A 269 14.70 -23.36 -20.53
C ASN A 269 16.16 -22.95 -20.77
N GLU A 270 16.43 -21.65 -20.65
CA GLU A 270 17.79 -21.10 -20.70
C GLU A 270 18.13 -20.40 -19.38
N ASN A 271 19.42 -20.36 -19.06
CA ASN A 271 19.89 -19.63 -17.91
C ASN A 271 19.91 -18.12 -18.21
N HIS A 272 19.33 -17.35 -17.32
CA HIS A 272 19.32 -15.89 -17.39
C HIS A 272 19.81 -15.29 -16.08
N GLY A 273 20.61 -14.26 -16.20
CA GLY A 273 21.07 -13.45 -15.07
C GLY A 273 20.82 -11.96 -15.31
N ASP A 274 20.46 -11.28 -14.23
CA ASP A 274 20.24 -9.83 -14.20
C ASP A 274 20.80 -9.29 -12.89
N PHE A 275 21.92 -8.58 -12.93
CA PHE A 275 22.61 -8.04 -11.77
C PHE A 275 22.70 -6.52 -11.87
N VAL A 276 22.32 -5.84 -10.80
CA VAL A 276 22.27 -4.37 -10.73
C VAL A 276 23.02 -3.89 -9.51
N GLY A 277 23.99 -3.01 -9.73
CA GLY A 277 24.57 -2.18 -8.69
C GLY A 277 24.09 -0.74 -8.83
N LEU A 278 23.58 -0.14 -7.75
CA LEU A 278 23.14 1.24 -7.72
C LEU A 278 23.89 2.00 -6.62
N TRP A 279 24.30 3.21 -6.94
CA TRP A 279 24.97 4.09 -6.02
C TRP A 279 24.41 5.52 -6.08
N ARG A 280 24.06 6.07 -4.93
CA ARG A 280 23.68 7.47 -4.74
C ARG A 280 24.81 8.18 -3.99
N PRO A 281 25.62 9.01 -4.67
CA PRO A 281 26.73 9.70 -4.03
C PRO A 281 26.23 10.88 -3.20
N PRO A 282 26.71 11.03 -1.96
CA PRO A 282 26.29 12.15 -1.09
C PRO A 282 26.76 13.52 -1.60
N GLY A 283 27.85 13.56 -2.38
CA GLY A 283 28.45 14.80 -2.90
C GLY A 283 27.66 15.48 -4.03
N LEU A 284 26.80 14.74 -4.75
CA LEU A 284 26.04 15.24 -5.89
C LEU A 284 24.60 15.62 -5.57
N GLN A 285 24.26 15.71 -4.30
CA GLN A 285 22.90 16.08 -3.87
C GLN A 285 22.80 17.59 -3.67
N ALA A 286 21.66 18.14 -4.07
CA ALA A 286 21.32 19.52 -3.77
C ALA A 286 20.83 19.65 -2.32
N ARG A 287 20.97 20.83 -1.73
CA ARG A 287 20.29 21.19 -0.51
C ARG A 287 18.79 21.21 -0.78
N PRO A 288 17.94 20.56 0.07
CA PRO A 288 16.50 20.68 -0.07
C PRO A 288 16.07 22.15 -0.04
N PRO A 289 15.32 22.65 -1.03
CA PRO A 289 15.01 24.08 -1.14
C PRO A 289 14.20 24.65 0.04
N ALA A 290 13.37 23.80 0.67
CA ALA A 290 12.59 24.17 1.86
C ALA A 290 13.37 24.03 3.17
N SER A 291 14.64 23.62 3.14
CA SER A 291 15.45 23.47 4.34
C SER A 291 15.84 24.83 4.91
N THR A 292 15.59 25.02 6.20
CA THR A 292 16.09 26.18 6.97
C THR A 292 17.57 26.05 7.35
N LEU A 293 18.16 24.87 7.11
CA LEU A 293 19.56 24.58 7.40
C LEU A 293 20.46 25.12 6.29
N ASN A 294 21.55 25.79 6.66
CA ASN A 294 22.55 26.27 5.70
C ASN A 294 23.49 25.18 5.19
N GLN A 295 23.26 23.93 5.52
CA GLN A 295 24.09 22.82 5.13
C GLN A 295 23.26 21.72 4.45
N ARG A 296 23.94 20.91 3.65
CA ARG A 296 23.35 19.71 3.04
C ARG A 296 23.17 18.65 4.11
N THR A 297 22.11 17.84 3.96
CA THR A 297 21.91 16.60 4.72
C THR A 297 22.17 15.43 3.79
N PRO A 298 23.39 14.87 3.73
CA PRO A 298 23.73 13.80 2.82
C PRO A 298 22.86 12.56 2.99
N ASP A 299 22.42 11.99 1.87
CA ASP A 299 21.72 10.72 1.77
C ASP A 299 22.51 9.82 0.81
N GLN A 300 23.28 8.90 1.34
CA GLN A 300 24.07 7.93 0.57
C GLN A 300 23.29 6.62 0.48
N LEU A 301 23.19 6.05 -0.72
CA LEU A 301 22.60 4.73 -0.94
C LEU A 301 23.57 3.87 -1.75
N ALA A 302 23.79 2.64 -1.30
CA ALA A 302 24.38 1.56 -2.08
C ALA A 302 23.38 0.40 -2.12
N GLN A 303 23.03 -0.05 -3.32
CA GLN A 303 22.15 -1.19 -3.52
C GLN A 303 22.83 -2.21 -4.44
N LEU A 304 22.74 -3.48 -4.07
CA LEU A 304 23.11 -4.60 -4.93
C LEU A 304 21.87 -5.49 -5.08
N SER A 305 21.45 -5.70 -6.31
CA SER A 305 20.32 -6.55 -6.65
C SER A 305 20.72 -7.57 -7.69
N GLY A 306 20.24 -8.80 -7.58
CA GLY A 306 20.52 -9.85 -8.54
C GLY A 306 19.37 -10.80 -8.70
N MET A 307 19.20 -11.30 -9.92
CA MET A 307 18.28 -12.38 -10.26
C MET A 307 19.03 -13.40 -11.11
N PHE A 308 18.81 -14.68 -10.82
CA PHE A 308 19.29 -15.80 -11.62
C PHE A 308 18.18 -16.82 -11.78
N SER A 309 17.94 -17.27 -13.00
CA SER A 309 16.85 -18.20 -13.32
C SER A 309 17.26 -19.17 -14.42
N GLY A 310 16.62 -20.34 -14.49
CA GLY A 310 16.88 -21.33 -15.51
C GLY A 310 16.15 -22.63 -15.28
N PRO A 311 16.46 -23.68 -16.07
CA PRO A 311 15.88 -24.98 -15.91
C PRO A 311 16.64 -25.80 -14.86
N ILE A 312 15.89 -26.54 -14.01
CA ILE A 312 16.42 -27.72 -13.30
C ILE A 312 16.25 -28.92 -14.22
N VAL A 313 15.06 -29.03 -14.84
CA VAL A 313 14.75 -30.01 -15.90
C VAL A 313 14.06 -29.24 -17.01
N LYS A 314 14.62 -29.22 -18.21
CA LYS A 314 14.04 -28.51 -19.38
C LYS A 314 12.60 -28.96 -19.61
N ASP A 315 11.72 -28.03 -19.97
CA ASP A 315 10.31 -28.17 -20.24
C ASP A 315 9.45 -28.58 -18.99
N HIS A 316 10.07 -29.03 -17.91
CA HIS A 316 9.38 -29.54 -16.73
C HIS A 316 9.59 -28.72 -15.47
N THR A 317 10.83 -28.37 -15.13
CA THR A 317 11.13 -27.76 -13.83
C THR A 317 12.03 -26.54 -13.99
N HIS A 318 11.54 -25.41 -13.57
CA HIS A 318 12.27 -24.14 -13.68
C HIS A 318 12.39 -23.47 -12.31
N PHE A 319 13.48 -22.73 -12.10
CA PHE A 319 13.71 -21.98 -10.88
C PHE A 319 14.00 -20.51 -11.16
N LEU A 320 13.74 -19.67 -10.17
CA LEU A 320 14.19 -18.29 -10.11
C LEU A 320 14.63 -17.98 -8.68
N LEU A 321 15.81 -17.38 -8.56
CA LEU A 321 16.34 -16.83 -7.31
C LEU A 321 16.58 -15.34 -7.50
N ALA A 322 16.15 -14.52 -6.55
CA ALA A 322 16.42 -13.08 -6.57
C ALA A 322 16.81 -12.61 -5.17
N ALA A 323 17.76 -11.67 -5.12
CA ALA A 323 18.22 -11.04 -3.89
C ALA A 323 18.41 -9.54 -4.10
N GLU A 324 18.17 -8.77 -3.06
CA GLU A 324 18.46 -7.33 -3.05
C GLU A 324 18.95 -6.91 -1.66
N PHE A 325 20.04 -6.13 -1.65
CA PHE A 325 20.66 -5.60 -0.44
C PHE A 325 20.75 -4.09 -0.57
N ASN A 326 20.17 -3.37 0.39
CA ASN A 326 20.16 -1.92 0.48
C ASN A 326 20.92 -1.46 1.71
N ASP A 327 21.87 -0.56 1.54
CA ASP A 327 22.56 0.17 2.61
C ASP A 327 22.45 1.67 2.35
N GLN A 328 21.62 2.35 3.16
CA GLN A 328 21.39 3.79 3.06
C GLN A 328 21.84 4.47 4.34
N LYS A 329 22.54 5.60 4.21
CA LYS A 329 23.02 6.44 5.31
C LYS A 329 22.48 7.85 5.12
N ARG A 330 21.64 8.31 6.05
CA ARG A 330 21.04 9.64 6.05
C ARG A 330 21.54 10.43 7.24
N ASP A 331 22.11 11.58 6.99
CA ASP A 331 22.58 12.47 8.03
C ASP A 331 21.47 13.44 8.45
N SER A 332 21.17 13.49 9.73
CA SER A 332 20.26 14.44 10.37
C SER A 332 21.04 15.45 11.20
N VAL A 333 20.72 16.72 11.04
CA VAL A 333 21.45 17.79 11.72
C VAL A 333 20.78 18.13 13.04
N ILE A 334 21.55 18.04 14.12
CA ILE A 334 21.15 18.49 15.45
C ILE A 334 21.59 19.95 15.59
N THR A 335 20.60 20.84 15.74
CA THR A 335 20.83 22.30 15.74
C THR A 335 20.75 22.93 17.13
N THR A 336 20.40 22.16 18.14
CA THR A 336 20.34 22.65 19.51
C THR A 336 21.70 23.19 19.99
N LYS A 337 21.70 24.33 20.67
CA LYS A 337 22.89 24.93 21.25
C LYS A 337 23.50 24.11 22.36
N LEU A 338 22.77 23.16 22.94
CA LEU A 338 23.24 22.29 24.02
C LEU A 338 24.29 21.30 23.50
N ALA A 339 24.04 20.66 22.35
CA ALA A 339 24.92 19.67 21.76
C ALA A 339 24.72 19.64 20.21
N PRO A 340 25.26 20.67 19.51
CA PRO A 340 25.15 20.69 18.05
C PRO A 340 25.97 19.57 17.43
N GLY A 341 25.46 18.98 16.34
CA GLY A 341 26.15 17.87 15.70
C GLY A 341 25.38 17.26 14.54
N VAL A 342 25.88 16.14 14.06
CA VAL A 342 25.24 15.33 13.00
C VAL A 342 25.00 13.93 13.51
N PHE A 343 23.79 13.45 13.37
CA PHE A 343 23.41 12.05 13.63
C PHE A 343 23.27 11.32 12.31
N ARG A 344 23.99 10.21 12.15
CA ARG A 344 23.90 9.37 10.96
C ARG A 344 22.92 8.24 11.18
N GLY A 345 21.74 8.36 10.59
CA GLY A 345 20.74 7.29 10.50
C GLY A 345 21.16 6.25 9.45
N VAL A 346 21.06 4.98 9.79
CA VAL A 346 21.34 3.85 8.91
C VAL A 346 20.06 3.10 8.61
N TYR A 347 19.77 2.91 7.32
CA TYR A 347 18.76 2.00 6.84
C TYR A 347 19.44 0.84 6.10
N HIS A 348 19.15 -0.38 6.56
CA HIS A 348 19.67 -1.59 5.94
C HIS A 348 18.50 -2.52 5.63
N GLN A 349 18.43 -3.07 4.40
CA GLN A 349 17.38 -4.01 3.99
C GLN A 349 17.96 -5.18 3.21
N GLU A 350 17.44 -6.36 3.49
CA GLU A 350 17.75 -7.61 2.79
C GLU A 350 16.43 -8.20 2.26
N LEU A 351 16.35 -8.40 0.95
CA LEU A 351 15.23 -9.09 0.30
C LEU A 351 15.78 -10.36 -0.36
N LEU A 352 15.10 -11.49 -0.13
CA LEU A 352 15.38 -12.74 -0.84
C LEU A 352 14.07 -13.30 -1.37
N MET A 353 14.10 -13.84 -2.57
CA MET A 353 12.98 -14.52 -3.20
C MET A 353 13.47 -15.76 -3.92
N GLY A 354 12.77 -16.88 -3.71
CA GLY A 354 12.93 -18.11 -4.48
C GLY A 354 11.59 -18.53 -5.07
N ARG A 355 11.60 -18.95 -6.33
CA ARG A 355 10.42 -19.50 -7.03
C ARG A 355 10.82 -20.78 -7.74
N LEU A 356 9.94 -21.79 -7.68
CA LEU A 356 10.04 -23.06 -8.37
C LEU A 356 8.72 -23.30 -9.10
N ASP A 357 8.79 -23.58 -10.40
CA ASP A 357 7.66 -23.97 -11.23
C ASP A 357 7.92 -25.38 -11.76
N HIS A 358 6.97 -26.28 -11.55
CA HIS A 358 7.09 -27.69 -11.95
C HIS A 358 5.83 -28.18 -12.66
N ASN A 359 5.98 -28.61 -13.90
CA ASN A 359 4.95 -29.29 -14.67
C ASN A 359 4.94 -30.76 -14.26
N LEU A 360 4.01 -31.15 -13.38
CA LEU A 360 3.82 -32.55 -12.97
C LEU A 360 3.44 -33.44 -14.16
N ASN A 361 2.61 -32.89 -15.05
CA ASN A 361 2.20 -33.44 -16.32
C ASN A 361 1.55 -32.32 -17.16
N ASP A 362 1.06 -32.64 -18.37
CA ASP A 362 0.42 -31.67 -19.28
C ASP A 362 -0.83 -30.99 -18.69
N ARG A 363 -1.38 -31.50 -17.60
CA ARG A 363 -2.59 -30.98 -16.96
C ARG A 363 -2.34 -30.30 -15.63
N ASN A 364 -1.25 -30.61 -14.94
CA ASN A 364 -1.01 -30.12 -13.58
C ASN A 364 0.34 -29.42 -13.49
N THR A 365 0.30 -28.16 -13.05
CA THR A 365 1.48 -27.32 -12.77
C THR A 365 1.48 -26.93 -11.30
N LEU A 366 2.60 -27.15 -10.62
CA LEU A 366 2.84 -26.75 -9.24
C LEU A 366 3.81 -25.58 -9.22
N THR A 367 3.47 -24.53 -8.46
CA THR A 367 4.35 -23.40 -8.22
C THR A 367 4.58 -23.24 -6.72
N ALA A 368 5.83 -23.07 -6.32
CA ALA A 368 6.21 -22.74 -4.96
C ALA A 368 7.01 -21.43 -4.95
N ARG A 369 6.69 -20.52 -4.04
CA ARG A 369 7.40 -19.25 -3.85
C ARG A 369 7.70 -19.01 -2.39
N PHE A 370 8.91 -18.55 -2.11
CA PHE A 370 9.38 -18.10 -0.80
C PHE A 370 9.89 -16.67 -0.90
N ASN A 371 9.50 -15.81 0.03
CA ASN A 371 9.99 -14.44 0.17
C ASN A 371 10.49 -14.21 1.59
N PHE A 372 11.58 -13.45 1.70
CA PHE A 372 12.14 -12.95 2.94
C PHE A 372 12.38 -11.45 2.82
N ASP A 373 12.00 -10.69 3.84
CA ASP A 373 12.19 -9.25 3.96
C ASP A 373 12.65 -8.92 5.37
N ASN A 374 13.83 -8.35 5.50
CA ASN A 374 14.41 -7.92 6.77
C ASN A 374 15.00 -6.53 6.60
N PHE A 375 14.55 -5.58 7.42
CA PHE A 375 15.21 -4.29 7.45
C PHE A 375 15.34 -3.71 8.87
N ILE A 376 16.28 -2.78 9.00
CA ILE A 376 16.53 -1.99 10.21
C ILE A 376 16.64 -0.52 9.78
N ASP A 377 16.01 0.38 10.50
CA ASP A 377 16.16 1.83 10.38
C ASP A 377 16.48 2.41 11.77
N SER A 378 17.64 3.04 11.91
CA SER A 378 18.10 3.58 13.19
C SER A 378 17.64 5.02 13.43
N ASN A 379 17.04 5.68 12.47
CA ASN A 379 16.41 6.99 12.61
C ASN A 379 15.12 7.08 11.80
N PRO A 380 14.12 6.23 12.10
CA PRO A 380 12.87 6.24 11.36
C PRO A 380 12.24 7.63 11.44
N GLN A 381 11.78 8.13 10.29
CA GLN A 381 11.15 9.46 10.15
C GLN A 381 12.07 10.64 10.44
N ASP A 382 13.39 10.46 10.49
CA ASP A 382 14.34 11.48 10.94
C ASP A 382 13.95 12.05 12.32
N ALA A 383 13.60 11.14 13.26
CA ALA A 383 13.16 11.50 14.60
C ALA A 383 14.25 12.27 15.39
N VAL A 384 15.52 11.96 15.14
CA VAL A 384 16.68 12.71 15.65
C VAL A 384 17.00 13.84 14.66
N GLY A 385 17.24 15.02 15.19
CA GLY A 385 17.56 16.24 14.43
C GLY A 385 16.89 17.48 15.01
N GLY A 386 17.30 18.66 14.61
CA GLY A 386 16.82 19.90 15.22
C GLY A 386 17.16 19.95 16.72
N ASN A 387 16.15 20.00 17.58
CA ASN A 387 16.31 19.98 19.03
C ASN A 387 16.29 18.57 19.64
N VAL A 388 16.15 17.52 18.84
CA VAL A 388 16.11 16.12 19.31
C VAL A 388 17.50 15.53 19.21
N LEU A 389 18.05 15.12 20.35
CA LEU A 389 19.42 14.60 20.47
C LEU A 389 19.51 13.13 20.07
N ALA A 390 20.75 12.67 19.82
CA ALA A 390 21.06 11.30 19.46
C ALA A 390 20.57 10.25 20.50
N SER A 391 20.47 10.61 21.77
CA SER A 391 19.94 9.74 22.83
C SER A 391 18.45 9.40 22.66
N ALA A 392 17.73 10.15 21.82
CA ALA A 392 16.34 9.85 21.47
C ALA A 392 16.21 8.98 20.21
N ALA A 393 17.32 8.46 19.67
CA ALA A 393 17.31 7.57 18.52
C ALA A 393 16.58 6.26 18.82
N ARG A 394 15.94 5.72 17.82
CA ARG A 394 15.16 4.48 17.88
C ARG A 394 15.62 3.53 16.79
N ASN A 395 15.63 2.24 17.05
CA ASN A 395 15.86 1.22 16.05
C ASN A 395 14.52 0.60 15.64
N PHE A 396 14.14 0.87 14.40
CA PHE A 396 12.99 0.22 13.80
C PHE A 396 13.45 -1.04 13.08
N ARG A 397 12.92 -2.18 13.45
CA ARG A 397 13.26 -3.46 12.84
C ARG A 397 12.02 -4.21 12.39
N ARG A 398 12.05 -4.69 11.14
CA ARG A 398 11.03 -5.56 10.58
C ARG A 398 11.67 -6.82 9.99
N ARG A 399 11.05 -7.96 10.24
CA ARG A 399 11.44 -9.22 9.63
C ARG A 399 10.18 -10.00 9.26
N ALA A 400 10.05 -10.39 8.00
CA ALA A 400 8.90 -11.11 7.51
C ALA A 400 9.29 -12.23 6.54
N TYR A 401 8.48 -13.29 6.52
CA TYR A 401 8.60 -14.45 5.64
C TYR A 401 7.23 -14.74 5.04
N ALA A 402 7.19 -15.08 3.75
CA ALA A 402 5.98 -15.56 3.10
C ALA A 402 6.32 -16.78 2.24
N THR A 403 5.54 -17.84 2.36
CA THR A 403 5.64 -19.02 1.51
C THR A 403 4.28 -19.29 0.91
N GLN A 404 4.24 -19.47 -0.40
CA GLN A 404 3.04 -19.82 -1.16
C GLN A 404 3.29 -21.06 -1.97
N ILE A 405 2.32 -21.97 -1.99
CA ILE A 405 2.26 -23.12 -2.88
C ILE A 405 0.92 -23.03 -3.63
N SER A 406 0.96 -23.17 -4.94
CA SER A 406 -0.23 -23.17 -5.79
C SER A 406 -0.16 -24.32 -6.79
N GLU A 407 -1.32 -24.95 -7.04
CA GLU A 407 -1.51 -25.93 -8.10
C GLU A 407 -2.49 -25.36 -9.12
N THR A 408 -2.16 -25.53 -10.39
CA THR A 408 -3.09 -25.29 -11.50
C THR A 408 -3.38 -26.63 -12.17
N ALA A 409 -4.63 -27.10 -12.08
CA ALA A 409 -5.09 -28.37 -12.64
C ALA A 409 -6.06 -28.14 -13.80
N VAL A 410 -5.75 -28.67 -15.00
CA VAL A 410 -6.64 -28.72 -16.16
C VAL A 410 -7.50 -29.96 -16.09
N LEU A 411 -8.68 -29.83 -15.51
CA LEU A 411 -9.60 -30.96 -15.34
C LEU A 411 -10.23 -31.40 -16.67
N SER A 412 -10.46 -30.45 -17.58
CA SER A 412 -10.89 -30.70 -18.95
C SER A 412 -10.51 -29.49 -19.86
N PRO A 413 -10.65 -29.56 -21.18
CA PRO A 413 -10.40 -28.42 -22.07
C PRO A 413 -11.21 -27.16 -21.75
N SER A 414 -12.33 -27.30 -21.03
CA SER A 414 -13.18 -26.20 -20.59
C SER A 414 -13.12 -25.92 -19.09
N ILE A 415 -12.37 -26.71 -18.33
CA ILE A 415 -12.35 -26.64 -16.86
C ILE A 415 -10.92 -26.60 -16.32
N VAL A 416 -10.58 -25.55 -15.58
CA VAL A 416 -9.30 -25.41 -14.88
C VAL A 416 -9.56 -25.10 -13.40
N ASN A 417 -8.84 -25.71 -12.50
CA ASN A 417 -8.86 -25.42 -11.07
C ASN A 417 -7.52 -24.82 -10.65
N GLU A 418 -7.55 -23.88 -9.69
CA GLU A 418 -6.38 -23.38 -9.01
C GLU A 418 -6.59 -23.33 -7.51
N ALA A 419 -5.81 -24.14 -6.82
CA ALA A 419 -5.72 -24.16 -5.38
C ALA A 419 -4.46 -23.44 -4.91
N ARG A 420 -4.54 -22.62 -3.86
CA ARG A 420 -3.41 -21.94 -3.22
C ARG A 420 -3.45 -22.10 -1.73
N PHE A 421 -2.26 -22.30 -1.19
CA PHE A 421 -2.00 -22.25 0.24
C PHE A 421 -0.84 -21.30 0.49
N GLN A 422 -1.02 -20.35 1.43
CA GLN A 422 0.00 -19.39 1.79
C GLN A 422 0.13 -19.27 3.30
N VAL A 423 1.36 -19.15 3.75
CA VAL A 423 1.68 -18.80 5.14
C VAL A 423 2.57 -17.57 5.15
N GLN A 424 2.30 -16.66 6.08
CA GLN A 424 3.07 -15.45 6.30
C GLN A 424 3.38 -15.33 7.79
N PHE A 425 4.66 -15.19 8.13
CA PHE A 425 5.14 -15.05 9.49
C PHE A 425 6.03 -13.83 9.61
N GLY A 426 5.87 -13.09 10.68
CA GLY A 426 6.80 -12.04 10.95
C GLY A 426 6.25 -10.98 11.87
N SER A 427 7.02 -9.92 11.90
CA SER A 427 6.67 -8.65 12.52
C SER A 427 6.66 -7.62 11.39
N PRO A 428 5.57 -7.51 10.61
CA PRO A 428 5.46 -6.49 9.57
C PRO A 428 5.48 -5.10 10.18
N ILE A 429 5.22 -5.05 11.49
CA ILE A 429 5.28 -3.86 12.31
C ILE A 429 6.29 -4.12 13.39
N THR A 430 7.33 -3.49 13.29
CA THR A 430 8.21 -2.92 14.24
C THR A 430 8.44 -3.68 15.53
N LYS A 431 9.61 -4.15 15.65
CA LYS A 431 10.28 -4.06 16.92
C LYS A 431 10.85 -2.63 17.02
N PHE A 432 10.15 -1.78 17.73
CA PHE A 432 10.60 -0.43 18.03
C PHE A 432 11.38 -0.52 19.36
N ASP A 433 12.69 -0.48 19.26
CA ASP A 433 13.58 -0.79 20.36
C ASP A 433 14.63 0.32 20.40
N PRO A 434 14.59 1.22 21.37
CA PRO A 434 15.71 2.13 21.55
C PRO A 434 16.95 1.30 21.91
N ALA A 435 18.10 1.70 21.37
CA ALA A 435 19.37 1.05 21.69
C ALA A 435 19.65 1.08 23.20
N ASN A 436 19.24 2.17 23.87
CA ASN A 436 19.31 2.36 25.32
C ASN A 436 18.00 3.02 25.77
N PRO A 437 16.98 2.22 26.16
CA PRO A 437 15.73 2.79 26.65
C PRO A 437 16.00 3.60 27.93
N SER A 438 15.51 4.82 27.96
CA SER A 438 15.75 5.75 29.03
C SER A 438 14.56 6.66 29.27
N THR A 439 14.48 7.22 30.45
CA THR A 439 13.58 8.33 30.74
C THR A 439 13.78 9.47 29.75
N GLN A 440 12.70 10.04 29.28
CA GLN A 440 12.76 11.15 28.35
C GLN A 440 12.84 12.49 29.13
N PHE A 441 13.74 13.35 28.67
CA PHE A 441 13.92 14.70 29.20
C PHE A 441 13.62 15.71 28.10
N VAL A 442 12.64 16.60 28.37
CA VAL A 442 12.24 17.64 27.43
C VAL A 442 12.56 19.02 28.07
N ARG A 443 13.45 19.74 27.42
CA ARG A 443 13.77 21.14 27.75
C ARG A 443 13.14 22.01 26.64
N PRO A 444 11.99 22.66 26.89
CA PRO A 444 11.23 23.36 25.86
C PRO A 444 12.09 24.40 25.11
N GLY A 445 12.11 24.31 23.77
CA GLY A 445 12.91 25.18 22.93
C GLY A 445 14.41 24.90 22.91
N LEU A 446 14.92 23.97 23.72
CA LEU A 446 16.34 23.66 23.80
C LEU A 446 16.67 22.22 23.39
N SER A 447 16.15 21.20 24.07
CA SER A 447 16.47 19.80 23.74
C SER A 447 15.35 18.82 24.09
N THR A 448 15.35 17.67 23.36
CA THR A 448 14.68 16.44 23.76
C THR A 448 15.72 15.31 23.79
N GLU A 449 15.82 14.61 24.90
CA GLU A 449 16.79 13.58 25.20
C GLU A 449 16.08 12.33 25.67
N GLY A 450 16.63 11.15 25.35
CA GLY A 450 16.07 9.87 25.78
C GLY A 450 14.83 9.42 24.99
N GLU A 451 14.56 8.12 25.00
CA GLU A 451 13.40 7.51 24.37
C GLU A 451 12.99 6.26 25.18
N SER A 452 11.74 6.26 25.61
CA SER A 452 11.20 5.15 26.41
C SER A 452 10.25 4.26 25.64
N ARG A 453 10.00 4.57 24.36
CA ARG A 453 9.03 3.84 23.54
C ARG A 453 9.56 2.47 23.16
N GLN A 454 8.79 1.44 23.48
CA GLN A 454 9.06 0.06 23.10
C GLN A 454 7.82 -0.57 22.48
N THR A 455 7.98 -1.20 21.32
CA THR A 455 6.89 -1.92 20.65
C THR A 455 7.44 -3.22 20.09
N LYS A 456 6.84 -4.35 20.46
CA LYS A 456 7.14 -5.67 19.92
C LYS A 456 5.85 -6.30 19.44
N LEU A 457 5.72 -6.45 18.13
CA LEU A 457 4.53 -6.98 17.49
C LEU A 457 4.86 -8.24 16.71
N THR A 458 3.91 -9.17 16.67
CA THR A 458 3.95 -10.37 15.83
C THR A 458 2.68 -10.42 15.00
N ASN A 459 2.81 -10.86 13.77
CA ASN A 459 1.69 -11.08 12.87
C ASN A 459 1.89 -12.39 12.11
N HIS A 460 0.86 -13.22 12.06
CA HIS A 460 0.85 -14.46 11.32
C HIS A 460 -0.43 -14.53 10.50
N GLN A 461 -0.30 -14.96 9.25
CA GLN A 461 -1.45 -15.16 8.38
C GLN A 461 -1.35 -16.52 7.70
N TYR A 462 -2.47 -17.21 7.62
CA TYR A 462 -2.65 -18.46 6.89
C TYR A 462 -3.78 -18.27 5.89
N GLN A 463 -3.52 -18.46 4.62
CA GLN A 463 -4.52 -18.33 3.57
C GLN A 463 -4.69 -19.65 2.82
N ILE A 464 -5.93 -20.03 2.61
CA ILE A 464 -6.33 -21.04 1.65
C ILE A 464 -7.26 -20.36 0.66
N SER A 465 -7.03 -20.54 -0.62
CA SER A 465 -7.94 -20.07 -1.67
C SER A 465 -8.08 -21.14 -2.74
N ASP A 466 -9.28 -21.26 -3.26
CA ASP A 466 -9.59 -22.11 -4.38
C ASP A 466 -10.45 -21.34 -5.37
N THR A 467 -10.09 -21.44 -6.62
CA THR A 467 -10.79 -20.80 -7.71
C THR A 467 -10.91 -21.76 -8.86
N ILE A 468 -12.10 -21.85 -9.37
CA ILE A 468 -12.39 -22.73 -10.46
C ILE A 468 -13.02 -21.99 -11.63
N SER A 469 -12.59 -22.20 -12.93
CA SER A 469 -13.01 -21.58 -14.19
C SER A 469 -13.71 -22.52 -15.18
N PHE A 470 -14.84 -22.11 -15.81
CA PHE A 470 -15.64 -22.86 -16.75
C PHE A 470 -16.10 -22.05 -17.97
N THR A 471 -15.70 -22.46 -19.12
CA THR A 471 -16.16 -21.82 -20.35
C THR A 471 -17.17 -22.72 -21.06
N ARG A 472 -18.37 -22.18 -21.30
CA ARG A 472 -19.42 -22.85 -22.04
C ARG A 472 -20.13 -21.93 -23.00
N GLY A 473 -19.94 -22.15 -24.27
CA GLY A 473 -20.55 -21.33 -25.29
C GLY A 473 -20.08 -19.89 -25.25
N LYS A 474 -20.97 -18.96 -24.87
CA LYS A 474 -20.70 -17.52 -24.75
C LYS A 474 -20.37 -17.08 -23.33
N HIS A 475 -20.38 -17.99 -22.37
CA HIS A 475 -20.22 -17.71 -20.95
C HIS A 475 -18.84 -18.19 -20.47
N SER A 476 -18.19 -17.37 -19.66
CA SER A 476 -16.98 -17.69 -18.93
C SER A 476 -17.23 -17.44 -17.45
N PHE A 477 -17.64 -18.50 -16.77
CA PHE A 477 -17.95 -18.46 -15.33
C PHE A 477 -16.69 -18.54 -14.49
N ARG A 478 -16.71 -17.97 -13.30
CA ARG A 478 -15.73 -18.10 -12.22
C ARG A 478 -16.45 -18.28 -10.90
N PHE A 479 -16.00 -19.25 -10.13
CA PHE A 479 -16.48 -19.48 -8.77
C PHE A 479 -15.25 -19.67 -7.89
N GLY A 480 -15.27 -19.17 -6.71
CA GLY A 480 -14.17 -19.40 -5.82
C GLY A 480 -14.42 -18.85 -4.45
N GLY A 481 -13.43 -19.03 -3.61
CA GLY A 481 -13.45 -18.53 -2.26
C GLY A 481 -12.07 -18.49 -1.66
N ASP A 482 -11.96 -17.76 -0.58
CA ASP A 482 -10.75 -17.74 0.22
C ASP A 482 -11.08 -17.63 1.71
N ALA A 483 -10.20 -18.22 2.51
CA ALA A 483 -10.23 -18.09 3.96
C ALA A 483 -8.84 -17.68 4.45
N ILE A 484 -8.79 -16.61 5.26
CA ILE A 484 -7.57 -16.14 5.91
C ILE A 484 -7.80 -16.20 7.42
N HIS A 485 -6.91 -16.89 8.12
CA HIS A 485 -6.76 -16.74 9.56
C HIS A 485 -5.59 -15.79 9.83
N SER A 486 -5.88 -14.67 10.47
CA SER A 486 -4.88 -13.67 10.85
C SER A 486 -4.77 -13.60 12.36
N PHE A 487 -3.54 -13.55 12.84
CA PHE A 487 -3.20 -13.40 14.24
C PHE A 487 -2.26 -12.22 14.42
N SER A 488 -2.65 -11.28 15.26
CA SER A 488 -1.83 -10.14 15.66
C SER A 488 -1.71 -10.08 17.19
N GLY A 489 -0.49 -10.04 17.68
CA GLY A 489 -0.24 -9.96 19.10
C GLY A 489 1.02 -9.18 19.44
N GLY A 490 1.14 -8.80 20.70
CA GLY A 490 2.35 -8.13 21.14
C GLY A 490 2.18 -7.21 22.33
N THR A 491 3.24 -6.44 22.53
CA THR A 491 3.29 -5.38 23.52
C THR A 491 3.60 -4.09 22.80
N GLY A 492 2.80 -3.05 23.00
CA GLY A 492 3.00 -1.82 22.25
C GLY A 492 2.61 -0.57 22.99
N THR A 493 3.48 0.42 22.90
CA THR A 493 3.22 1.79 23.30
C THR A 493 2.63 2.63 22.15
N GLU A 494 2.30 1.99 21.02
CA GLU A 494 1.76 2.64 19.83
C GLU A 494 0.39 3.29 20.04
N PHE A 495 -0.36 2.74 20.98
CA PHE A 495 -1.73 3.13 21.22
C PHE A 495 -1.88 4.23 22.27
N GLY A 496 -1.00 5.17 22.32
CA GLY A 496 -1.30 6.39 23.05
C GLY A 496 -0.37 6.77 24.14
N SER A 497 0.52 5.92 24.60
CA SER A 497 1.39 6.36 25.66
C SER A 497 2.81 5.87 25.50
N ALA A 498 3.66 6.77 25.04
CA ALA A 498 5.07 6.50 24.77
C ALA A 498 5.95 6.51 26.04
N PHE A 499 5.41 6.85 27.23
CA PHE A 499 6.23 7.23 28.38
C PHE A 499 6.29 6.15 29.44
N VAL A 500 6.64 4.92 29.05
CA VAL A 500 6.75 3.77 30.00
C VAL A 500 7.85 3.95 31.03
N LEU A 501 8.95 4.64 30.66
CA LEU A 501 10.04 5.01 31.55
C LEU A 501 9.97 6.48 32.00
N GLY A 502 8.82 7.10 31.86
CA GLY A 502 8.56 8.47 32.24
C GLY A 502 9.13 9.54 31.31
N GLN A 503 8.53 10.70 31.34
CA GLN A 503 8.99 11.91 30.67
C GLN A 503 8.98 13.06 31.69
N PHE A 504 10.09 13.76 31.83
CA PHE A 504 10.21 15.01 32.58
C PHE A 504 10.24 16.20 31.60
N THR A 505 9.30 17.12 31.76
CA THR A 505 9.32 18.40 31.05
C THR A 505 9.83 19.47 32.00
N PHE A 506 10.94 20.10 31.66
CA PHE A 506 11.56 21.12 32.47
C PHE A 506 10.87 22.48 32.35
N LYS A 507 11.16 23.38 33.27
CA LYS A 507 10.67 24.75 33.26
C LYS A 507 11.20 25.52 32.04
N THR A 508 10.51 26.56 31.65
CA THR A 508 10.90 27.46 30.54
C THR A 508 11.75 28.65 31.01
N THR A 509 12.34 28.56 32.22
CA THR A 509 13.15 29.62 32.83
C THR A 509 14.35 29.02 33.56
N GLY A 510 15.30 29.86 33.96
CA GLY A 510 16.46 29.46 34.74
C GLY A 510 17.42 28.52 34.00
N ASN A 511 18.02 27.59 34.74
CA ASN A 511 19.00 26.63 34.25
C ASN A 511 18.42 25.69 33.19
N SER A 512 17.12 25.48 33.19
CA SER A 512 16.41 24.61 32.25
C SER A 512 16.54 25.09 30.79
N VAL A 513 16.67 26.38 30.56
CA VAL A 513 16.81 26.99 29.22
C VAL A 513 18.23 27.42 28.92
N ASN A 514 19.17 27.24 29.82
CA ASN A 514 20.57 27.61 29.63
C ASN A 514 21.32 26.53 28.84
N PRO A 515 21.80 26.81 27.63
CA PRO A 515 22.54 25.80 26.83
C PRO A 515 23.91 25.45 27.43
N GLY A 516 24.45 26.23 28.37
CA GLY A 516 25.69 25.95 29.10
C GLY A 516 25.50 24.95 30.26
N VAL A 517 24.26 24.57 30.59
CA VAL A 517 23.94 23.64 31.67
C VAL A 517 23.51 22.31 31.08
N SER A 518 24.22 21.23 31.36
CA SER A 518 23.86 19.87 30.97
C SER A 518 22.58 19.41 31.68
N THR A 519 21.77 18.59 30.99
CA THR A 519 20.58 17.97 31.57
C THR A 519 20.91 17.14 32.82
N THR A 520 22.09 16.52 32.86
CA THR A 520 22.57 15.78 34.04
C THR A 520 22.87 16.64 35.29
N SER A 521 23.01 17.96 35.10
CA SER A 521 23.21 18.92 36.17
C SER A 521 21.91 19.53 36.69
N LEU A 522 20.78 19.24 36.06
CA LEU A 522 19.46 19.67 36.46
C LEU A 522 18.93 18.76 37.60
N THR A 523 18.05 19.30 38.41
CA THR A 523 17.42 18.65 39.54
C THR A 523 15.92 18.49 39.34
N ILE A 524 15.27 17.72 40.20
CA ILE A 524 13.80 17.65 40.20
C ILE A 524 13.14 19.00 40.43
N GLY A 525 13.83 19.96 41.08
CA GLY A 525 13.37 21.33 41.29
C GLY A 525 13.26 22.15 40.01
N ASP A 526 13.97 21.76 38.93
CA ASP A 526 13.95 22.39 37.63
C ASP A 526 12.80 21.88 36.72
N VAL A 527 12.11 20.79 37.15
CA VAL A 527 11.02 20.17 36.41
C VAL A 527 9.71 20.97 36.57
N ALA A 528 8.97 21.14 35.50
CA ALA A 528 7.62 21.71 35.49
C ALA A 528 6.54 20.64 35.59
N SER A 529 6.71 19.52 34.85
CA SER A 529 5.74 18.44 34.82
C SER A 529 6.39 17.09 34.54
N TYR A 530 5.73 16.06 35.00
CA TYR A 530 6.08 14.67 34.78
C TYR A 530 4.91 13.91 34.17
N GLN A 531 5.21 12.96 33.28
CA GLN A 531 4.24 12.05 32.68
C GLN A 531 4.80 10.63 32.61
N GLN A 532 3.97 9.62 32.92
CA GLN A 532 4.33 8.22 32.78
C GLN A 532 3.10 7.38 32.43
N SER A 533 3.30 6.30 31.70
CA SER A 533 2.26 5.36 31.34
C SER A 533 2.28 4.13 32.21
N PHE A 534 1.10 3.73 32.63
CA PHE A 534 0.85 2.55 33.45
C PHE A 534 -0.26 1.70 32.84
N GLY A 535 -0.37 0.43 33.23
CA GLY A 535 -1.41 -0.48 32.82
C GLY A 535 -0.95 -1.53 31.82
N THR A 536 -1.89 -2.27 31.25
CA THR A 536 -1.61 -3.41 30.36
C THR A 536 -1.45 -2.96 28.93
N MET A 537 -0.26 -3.17 28.37
CA MET A 537 0.11 -2.80 27.00
C MET A 537 0.09 -4.00 26.03
N THR A 538 -0.26 -5.18 26.51
CA THR A 538 -0.29 -6.41 25.71
C THR A 538 -1.66 -6.65 25.12
N TYR A 539 -1.67 -7.17 23.91
CA TYR A 539 -2.87 -7.64 23.25
C TYR A 539 -2.58 -8.91 22.45
N ASN A 540 -3.65 -9.64 22.15
CA ASN A 540 -3.62 -10.88 21.40
C ASN A 540 -4.96 -11.01 20.68
N ILE A 541 -4.92 -10.87 19.35
CA ILE A 541 -6.11 -10.76 18.52
C ILE A 541 -6.03 -11.77 17.39
N GLY A 542 -7.03 -12.63 17.29
CA GLY A 542 -7.20 -13.55 16.19
C GLY A 542 -8.47 -13.25 15.41
N GLU A 543 -8.40 -13.35 14.08
CA GLU A 543 -9.56 -13.19 13.22
C GLU A 543 -9.61 -14.20 12.10
N TRP A 544 -10.83 -14.43 11.62
CA TRP A 544 -11.10 -15.10 10.37
C TRP A 544 -11.72 -14.11 9.38
N LEU A 545 -11.14 -14.12 8.19
CA LEU A 545 -11.65 -13.46 6.99
C LEU A 545 -11.97 -14.56 6.00
N TRP A 546 -13.20 -14.63 5.49
CA TRP A 546 -13.54 -15.59 4.46
C TRP A 546 -14.50 -14.96 3.46
N ALA A 547 -14.40 -15.45 2.23
CA ALA A 547 -15.18 -14.94 1.14
C ALA A 547 -15.54 -16.02 0.15
N GLY A 548 -16.67 -15.81 -0.53
CA GLY A 548 -17.08 -16.61 -1.69
C GLY A 548 -17.52 -15.69 -2.81
N PHE A 549 -17.28 -16.09 -4.06
CA PHE A 549 -17.69 -15.29 -5.22
C PHE A 549 -18.14 -16.16 -6.39
N VAL A 550 -18.96 -15.54 -7.25
CA VAL A 550 -19.35 -16.02 -8.57
C VAL A 550 -19.23 -14.87 -9.56
N GLN A 551 -18.73 -15.17 -10.75
CA GLN A 551 -18.67 -14.22 -11.87
C GLN A 551 -18.98 -14.92 -13.19
N ASP A 552 -19.65 -14.21 -14.09
CA ASP A 552 -19.85 -14.61 -15.48
C ASP A 552 -19.38 -13.46 -16.40
N ASP A 553 -18.46 -13.76 -17.30
CA ASP A 553 -18.07 -12.89 -18.40
C ASP A 553 -18.82 -13.37 -19.67
N TRP A 554 -20.00 -12.79 -19.91
CA TRP A 554 -20.95 -13.24 -20.94
C TRP A 554 -20.79 -12.42 -22.24
N LYS A 555 -20.36 -13.05 -23.32
CA LYS A 555 -20.42 -12.50 -24.69
C LYS A 555 -21.86 -12.52 -25.22
N ALA A 556 -22.68 -11.58 -24.76
CA ALA A 556 -24.10 -11.49 -25.11
C ALA A 556 -24.28 -11.40 -26.65
N THR A 557 -23.47 -10.56 -27.31
CA THR A 557 -23.40 -10.47 -28.78
C THR A 557 -21.91 -10.52 -29.23
N ARG A 558 -21.68 -10.41 -30.53
CA ARG A 558 -20.31 -10.32 -31.10
C ARG A 558 -19.57 -9.05 -30.57
N ASN A 559 -20.33 -8.00 -30.29
CA ASN A 559 -19.80 -6.68 -29.93
C ASN A 559 -20.01 -6.32 -28.45
N LEU A 560 -20.84 -7.07 -27.71
CA LEU A 560 -21.19 -6.76 -26.32
C LEU A 560 -20.77 -7.88 -25.40
N THR A 561 -19.94 -7.57 -24.45
CA THR A 561 -19.62 -8.42 -23.28
C THR A 561 -20.23 -7.79 -22.02
N LEU A 562 -20.88 -8.61 -21.21
CA LEU A 562 -21.38 -8.28 -19.88
C LEU A 562 -20.52 -9.01 -18.84
N ASN A 563 -20.06 -8.27 -17.83
CA ASN A 563 -19.33 -8.83 -16.69
C ASN A 563 -20.24 -8.76 -15.46
N LEU A 564 -20.71 -9.91 -15.00
CA LEU A 564 -21.67 -10.05 -13.91
C LEU A 564 -21.00 -10.76 -12.75
N GLY A 565 -21.05 -10.18 -11.57
CA GLY A 565 -20.37 -10.74 -10.41
C GLY A 565 -21.16 -10.55 -9.11
N LEU A 566 -21.00 -11.47 -8.19
CA LEU A 566 -21.44 -11.37 -6.82
C LEU A 566 -20.35 -11.92 -5.91
N ARG A 567 -20.03 -11.16 -4.87
CA ARG A 567 -19.09 -11.57 -3.83
C ARG A 567 -19.73 -11.39 -2.45
N TYR A 568 -19.48 -12.32 -1.57
CA TYR A 568 -19.78 -12.21 -0.16
C TYR A 568 -18.48 -12.21 0.66
N ASP A 569 -18.31 -11.22 1.53
CA ASP A 569 -17.17 -11.09 2.43
C ASP A 569 -17.62 -11.16 3.90
N ARG A 570 -16.88 -11.87 4.73
CA ARG A 570 -17.12 -11.97 6.17
C ARG A 570 -15.84 -11.76 6.97
N GLN A 571 -15.91 -10.93 8.00
CA GLN A 571 -14.83 -10.67 8.93
C GLN A 571 -15.33 -10.88 10.37
N THR A 572 -14.57 -11.60 11.20
CA THR A 572 -14.99 -11.89 12.58
C THR A 572 -14.83 -10.72 13.54
N TYR A 573 -14.01 -9.72 13.20
CA TYR A 573 -13.92 -8.48 13.98
C TYR A 573 -15.20 -7.66 13.94
N THR A 574 -15.99 -7.77 12.88
CA THR A 574 -17.21 -6.99 12.71
C THR A 574 -18.45 -7.79 13.05
N ASP A 575 -19.52 -7.10 13.41
CA ASP A 575 -20.84 -7.68 13.62
C ASP A 575 -21.66 -7.73 12.31
N ASP A 576 -21.05 -7.32 11.21
CA ASP A 576 -21.66 -7.27 9.89
C ASP A 576 -21.73 -8.67 9.25
N ARG A 577 -22.90 -9.06 8.73
CA ARG A 577 -23.15 -10.37 8.13
C ARG A 577 -23.80 -10.32 6.76
N ASN A 578 -24.05 -9.13 6.22
CA ASN A 578 -24.73 -8.92 4.96
C ASN A 578 -23.87 -8.28 3.88
N ASN A 579 -22.56 -8.52 3.91
CA ASN A 579 -21.59 -7.93 3.00
C ASN A 579 -21.63 -8.57 1.60
N PHE A 580 -22.76 -8.41 0.91
CA PHE A 580 -22.95 -8.84 -0.47
C PHE A 580 -22.53 -7.72 -1.42
N GLY A 581 -21.52 -7.97 -2.26
CA GLY A 581 -20.97 -7.03 -3.23
C GLY A 581 -21.36 -7.42 -4.66
N PRO A 582 -22.56 -7.04 -5.16
CA PRO A 582 -22.89 -7.20 -6.57
C PRO A 582 -22.01 -6.30 -7.44
N ARG A 583 -21.67 -6.79 -8.62
CA ARG A 583 -20.84 -6.11 -9.60
C ARG A 583 -21.40 -6.32 -10.99
N PHE A 584 -21.52 -5.24 -11.71
CA PHE A 584 -21.98 -5.21 -13.09
C PHE A 584 -21.00 -4.42 -13.95
N GLY A 585 -20.67 -4.93 -15.11
CA GLY A 585 -19.88 -4.24 -16.11
C GLY A 585 -20.33 -4.58 -17.51
N PHE A 586 -20.05 -3.70 -18.44
CA PHE A 586 -20.20 -3.97 -19.88
C PHE A 586 -19.05 -3.37 -20.67
N ALA A 587 -18.69 -4.04 -21.76
CA ALA A 587 -17.80 -3.55 -22.79
C ALA A 587 -18.48 -3.71 -24.15
N TYR A 588 -18.65 -2.61 -24.90
CA TYR A 588 -19.31 -2.58 -26.19
C TYR A 588 -18.36 -2.09 -27.27
N ASN A 589 -17.99 -2.98 -28.18
CA ASN A 589 -17.18 -2.68 -29.35
C ASN A 589 -18.04 -1.98 -30.42
N LEU A 590 -17.88 -0.66 -30.54
CA LEU A 590 -18.76 0.19 -31.36
C LEU A 590 -18.82 -0.20 -32.83
N ARG A 591 -17.71 -0.67 -33.41
CA ARG A 591 -17.59 -0.99 -34.82
C ARG A 591 -17.32 -2.46 -35.09
N GLY A 592 -17.14 -3.29 -34.06
CA GLY A 592 -16.77 -4.69 -34.21
C GLY A 592 -15.32 -4.90 -34.65
N ASP A 593 -14.53 -3.85 -34.81
CA ASP A 593 -13.13 -3.88 -35.27
C ASP A 593 -12.09 -3.96 -34.10
N GLY A 594 -12.55 -3.97 -32.84
CA GLY A 594 -11.71 -3.99 -31.64
C GLY A 594 -10.97 -2.68 -31.37
N LYS A 595 -11.23 -1.60 -32.11
CA LYS A 595 -10.49 -0.33 -32.02
C LYS A 595 -11.20 0.75 -31.22
N SER A 596 -12.51 0.61 -30.98
CA SER A 596 -13.32 1.59 -30.28
C SER A 596 -14.28 0.87 -29.35
N VAL A 597 -14.11 1.01 -28.06
CA VAL A 597 -14.91 0.35 -27.03
C VAL A 597 -15.49 1.38 -26.07
N VAL A 598 -16.79 1.32 -25.84
CA VAL A 598 -17.45 1.99 -24.73
C VAL A 598 -17.59 0.98 -23.61
N ARG A 599 -17.23 1.39 -22.41
CA ARG A 599 -17.32 0.54 -21.20
C ARG A 599 -18.02 1.27 -20.07
N GLY A 600 -18.60 0.52 -19.18
CA GLY A 600 -19.17 1.06 -17.96
C GLY A 600 -19.31 -0.02 -16.91
N SER A 601 -19.34 0.39 -15.66
CA SER A 601 -19.46 -0.51 -14.54
C SER A 601 -20.14 0.14 -13.35
N TYR A 602 -20.68 -0.71 -12.48
CA TYR A 602 -21.13 -0.39 -11.14
C TYR A 602 -20.87 -1.57 -10.22
N GLY A 603 -20.46 -1.30 -8.99
CA GLY A 603 -20.28 -2.35 -8.01
C GLY A 603 -20.23 -1.84 -6.57
N ILE A 604 -20.44 -2.77 -5.64
CA ILE A 604 -20.31 -2.56 -4.19
C ILE A 604 -19.13 -3.37 -3.69
N TYR A 605 -18.24 -2.70 -2.93
CA TYR A 605 -16.97 -3.25 -2.47
C TYR A 605 -16.83 -3.02 -0.98
N TYR A 606 -16.66 -4.09 -0.21
CA TYR A 606 -16.48 -4.01 1.25
C TYR A 606 -15.00 -3.93 1.61
N SER A 607 -14.70 -3.15 2.64
CA SER A 607 -13.36 -3.00 3.21
C SER A 607 -13.26 -3.66 4.58
N GLU A 608 -12.06 -4.10 4.94
CA GLU A 608 -11.79 -4.67 6.25
C GLU A 608 -11.65 -3.58 7.32
N ILE A 609 -12.07 -3.90 8.55
CA ILE A 609 -11.58 -3.23 9.76
C ILE A 609 -10.23 -3.84 10.12
N LYS A 610 -9.19 -3.04 10.22
CA LYS A 610 -7.84 -3.55 10.44
C LYS A 610 -7.57 -3.86 11.92
N ALA A 611 -6.64 -4.79 12.17
CA ALA A 611 -6.33 -5.30 13.49
C ALA A 611 -5.93 -4.22 14.51
N ASN A 612 -5.34 -3.11 14.06
CA ASN A 612 -4.99 -2.00 14.96
C ASN A 612 -6.24 -1.32 15.58
N THR A 613 -7.36 -1.29 14.86
CA THR A 613 -8.62 -0.78 15.41
C THR A 613 -9.11 -1.67 16.55
N GLU A 614 -9.12 -2.99 16.35
CA GLU A 614 -9.53 -3.95 17.37
C GLU A 614 -8.55 -3.95 18.57
N ALA A 615 -7.23 -3.85 18.32
CA ALA A 615 -6.22 -3.72 19.37
C ALA A 615 -6.43 -2.48 20.24
N SER A 616 -6.89 -1.38 19.68
CA SER A 616 -7.14 -0.14 20.41
C SER A 616 -8.21 -0.30 21.50
N PHE A 617 -9.22 -1.14 21.27
CA PHE A 617 -10.26 -1.42 22.29
C PHE A 617 -9.72 -2.15 23.52
N THR A 618 -8.64 -2.91 23.36
CA THR A 618 -7.96 -3.60 24.47
C THR A 618 -6.97 -2.67 25.15
N VAL A 619 -6.07 -2.07 24.37
CA VAL A 619 -4.95 -1.28 24.93
C VAL A 619 -5.42 0.06 25.47
N ASN A 620 -6.37 0.72 24.82
CA ASN A 620 -6.95 1.98 25.29
C ASN A 620 -8.30 1.79 26.00
N GLY A 621 -8.68 0.55 26.31
CA GLY A 621 -9.92 0.23 27.01
C GLY A 621 -9.87 0.56 28.52
N PRO A 622 -10.95 0.29 29.24
CA PRO A 622 -11.03 0.58 30.69
C PRO A 622 -9.95 -0.07 31.57
N THR A 623 -9.45 -1.24 31.14
CA THR A 623 -8.41 -1.99 31.85
C THR A 623 -7.03 -1.87 31.19
N GLY A 624 -6.91 -1.10 30.11
CA GLY A 624 -5.70 -0.94 29.31
C GLY A 624 -4.71 0.09 29.91
N VAL A 625 -4.02 0.76 29.02
CA VAL A 625 -3.00 1.77 29.34
C VAL A 625 -3.64 3.08 29.73
N PHE A 626 -3.06 3.75 30.71
CA PHE A 626 -3.41 5.14 31.03
C PHE A 626 -2.15 5.97 31.32
N SER A 627 -2.23 7.26 30.99
CA SER A 627 -1.17 8.22 31.30
C SER A 627 -1.42 8.87 32.65
N TYR A 628 -0.42 8.82 33.47
CA TYR A 628 -0.35 9.60 34.69
C TYR A 628 0.47 10.87 34.42
N SER A 629 -0.03 12.01 34.84
CA SER A 629 0.67 13.30 34.78
C SER A 629 0.61 13.99 36.12
N ALA A 630 1.73 14.56 36.56
CA ALA A 630 1.84 15.36 37.75
C ALA A 630 2.60 16.67 37.45
N THR A 631 2.15 17.77 38.04
CA THR A 631 2.88 19.05 38.04
C THR A 631 3.79 19.16 39.26
N ALA A 632 4.84 19.96 39.16
CA ALA A 632 5.76 20.20 40.24
C ALA A 632 5.02 20.64 41.52
N GLY A 633 5.33 19.97 42.64
CA GLY A 633 4.67 20.18 43.93
C GLY A 633 3.31 19.50 44.13
N GLY A 634 2.77 18.86 43.09
CA GLY A 634 1.52 18.12 43.14
C GLY A 634 1.67 16.74 43.79
N THR A 635 0.53 16.14 44.22
CA THR A 635 0.49 14.80 44.80
C THR A 635 1.04 13.78 43.83
N GLY A 636 1.93 12.88 44.30
CA GLY A 636 2.52 11.82 43.49
C GLY A 636 3.61 12.30 42.48
N PHE A 637 4.03 13.55 42.54
CA PHE A 637 5.15 14.03 41.75
C PHE A 637 6.46 13.29 42.16
N PRO A 638 7.30 12.84 41.20
CA PRO A 638 8.55 12.16 41.54
C PRO A 638 9.45 12.97 42.43
N LYS A 639 10.20 12.30 43.31
CA LYS A 639 11.16 12.93 44.23
C LYS A 639 12.56 13.09 43.63
N SER A 640 12.81 12.47 42.46
CA SER A 640 14.07 12.51 41.72
C SER A 640 13.80 12.41 40.23
N LEU A 641 14.82 12.61 39.37
CA LEU A 641 14.77 12.45 37.93
C LEU A 641 14.77 10.96 37.51
N ALA A 642 14.08 10.09 38.23
CA ALA A 642 13.90 8.69 37.95
C ALA A 642 12.40 8.40 37.72
N PRO A 643 12.05 7.44 36.80
CA PRO A 643 10.67 7.05 36.62
C PRO A 643 10.08 6.44 37.88
N LEU A 644 8.79 6.59 38.07
CA LEU A 644 8.08 5.95 39.16
C LEU A 644 8.09 4.43 38.97
N PRO A 645 8.42 3.64 40.01
CA PRO A 645 8.47 2.17 39.92
C PRO A 645 7.07 1.56 39.74
N ALA A 646 6.04 2.25 40.20
CA ALA A 646 4.64 1.86 40.06
C ALA A 646 3.75 3.10 40.11
N PHE A 647 2.48 2.96 39.77
CA PHE A 647 1.50 4.01 39.98
C PHE A 647 1.45 4.38 41.48
N PRO A 648 1.51 5.68 41.85
CA PRO A 648 1.62 6.08 43.24
C PRO A 648 0.44 5.58 44.08
N ALA A 649 0.73 4.89 45.15
CA ALA A 649 -0.29 4.38 46.07
C ALA A 649 -1.08 5.55 46.71
N GLY A 650 -2.40 5.46 46.69
CA GLY A 650 -3.30 6.50 47.17
C GLY A 650 -3.47 7.72 46.27
N ALA A 651 -2.74 7.79 45.13
CA ALA A 651 -3.05 8.82 44.15
C ALA A 651 -4.39 8.52 43.45
N PRO A 652 -5.25 9.53 43.25
CA PRO A 652 -6.47 9.33 42.49
C PRO A 652 -6.09 8.95 41.05
N LEU A 653 -6.83 7.98 40.48
CA LEU A 653 -6.69 7.69 39.07
C LEU A 653 -6.99 8.97 38.25
N PRO A 654 -6.11 9.35 37.32
CA PRO A 654 -6.34 10.55 36.54
C PRO A 654 -7.59 10.35 35.67
N ALA A 655 -8.33 11.40 35.45
CA ALA A 655 -9.40 11.42 34.46
C ALA A 655 -8.80 11.09 33.09
N ARG A 656 -9.15 9.94 32.54
CA ARG A 656 -8.51 9.39 31.34
C ARG A 656 -9.49 9.23 30.20
N ASP A 657 -8.92 9.23 29.03
CA ASP A 657 -9.64 8.90 27.81
C ASP A 657 -9.55 7.38 27.58
N ILE A 658 -10.66 6.76 27.19
CA ILE A 658 -10.72 5.34 26.85
C ILE A 658 -11.38 5.14 25.51
N THR A 659 -11.06 4.01 24.86
CA THR A 659 -11.70 3.61 23.61
C THR A 659 -12.50 2.33 23.85
N ILE A 660 -13.78 2.36 23.51
CA ILE A 660 -14.72 1.24 23.70
C ILE A 660 -15.20 0.70 22.36
N ARG A 661 -15.37 -0.62 22.30
CA ARG A 661 -15.85 -1.33 21.13
C ARG A 661 -17.37 -1.28 21.02
N PRO A 662 -17.96 -1.01 19.85
CA PRO A 662 -19.38 -1.18 19.59
C PRO A 662 -19.88 -2.59 19.91
N GLY A 663 -21.17 -2.72 20.26
CA GLY A 663 -21.81 -4.02 20.47
C GLY A 663 -21.38 -4.77 21.75
N ARG A 664 -20.76 -4.09 22.71
CA ARG A 664 -20.28 -4.67 23.98
C ARG A 664 -20.84 -3.96 25.23
N ALA A 665 -22.06 -3.47 25.14
CA ALA A 665 -22.71 -2.70 26.22
C ALA A 665 -22.65 -3.40 27.57
N THR A 666 -23.00 -4.68 27.64
CA THR A 666 -22.98 -5.49 28.87
C THR A 666 -21.58 -5.58 29.51
N TYR A 667 -20.53 -5.65 28.70
CA TYR A 667 -19.16 -5.63 29.22
C TYR A 667 -18.79 -4.27 29.78
N TYR A 668 -19.18 -3.17 29.13
CA TYR A 668 -18.80 -1.83 29.61
C TYR A 668 -19.65 -1.33 30.76
N SER A 669 -20.85 -1.86 30.94
CA SER A 669 -21.72 -1.48 32.07
C SER A 669 -21.14 -1.77 33.45
N GLN A 670 -20.14 -2.63 33.56
CA GLN A 670 -19.40 -2.85 34.82
C GLN A 670 -18.44 -1.70 35.19
N PHE A 671 -18.10 -0.81 34.27
CA PHE A 671 -17.18 0.29 34.48
C PHE A 671 -17.88 1.65 34.64
N PHE A 672 -19.00 1.83 33.95
CA PHE A 672 -19.81 3.07 33.96
C PHE A 672 -21.23 2.81 33.43
N ASP A 673 -22.12 3.74 33.69
CA ASP A 673 -23.48 3.69 33.18
C ASP A 673 -23.53 4.01 31.68
N ILE A 674 -23.55 2.96 30.84
CA ILE A 674 -23.51 3.07 29.38
C ILE A 674 -24.77 3.74 28.81
N THR A 675 -25.89 3.74 29.56
CA THR A 675 -27.14 4.35 29.10
C THR A 675 -27.09 5.88 29.07
N LYS A 676 -26.13 6.47 29.79
CA LYS A 676 -25.89 7.91 29.79
C LYS A 676 -25.09 8.38 28.55
N LEU A 677 -24.43 7.46 27.83
CA LEU A 677 -23.63 7.83 26.66
C LEU A 677 -24.51 8.27 25.48
N LYS A 678 -24.01 9.22 24.69
CA LYS A 678 -24.71 9.77 23.54
C LYS A 678 -24.59 8.83 22.34
N GLY A 679 -25.56 7.93 22.16
CA GLY A 679 -25.66 7.10 20.93
C GLY A 679 -24.60 6.01 20.86
N TYR A 680 -24.48 5.18 21.89
CA TYR A 680 -23.59 4.01 21.85
C TYR A 680 -23.99 3.07 20.70
N PRO A 681 -23.05 2.73 19.79
CA PRO A 681 -23.36 1.92 18.62
C PRO A 681 -23.51 0.43 18.98
N ASP A 682 -24.54 -0.21 18.47
CA ASP A 682 -24.84 -1.63 18.73
C ASP A 682 -23.94 -2.59 17.96
N LYS A 683 -23.29 -2.14 16.89
CA LYS A 683 -22.50 -2.97 15.97
C LYS A 683 -21.29 -2.22 15.44
N LEU A 684 -20.23 -2.96 15.20
CA LEU A 684 -19.09 -2.55 14.36
C LEU A 684 -19.31 -3.13 12.96
N LEU A 685 -19.45 -2.27 11.96
CA LEU A 685 -19.75 -2.65 10.57
C LEU A 685 -18.54 -2.47 9.67
N ASN A 686 -18.51 -3.20 8.55
CA ASN A 686 -17.51 -3.00 7.51
C ASN A 686 -17.85 -1.77 6.67
N PRO A 687 -16.91 -0.85 6.42
CA PRO A 687 -17.08 0.20 5.42
C PRO A 687 -17.27 -0.41 4.04
N TYR A 688 -18.06 0.26 3.20
CA TYR A 688 -18.20 -0.15 1.80
C TYR A 688 -18.17 1.03 0.85
N THR A 689 -17.78 0.74 -0.39
CA THR A 689 -17.74 1.72 -1.47
C THR A 689 -18.68 1.30 -2.58
N GLN A 690 -19.55 2.21 -2.99
CA GLN A 690 -20.24 2.16 -4.26
C GLN A 690 -19.36 2.83 -5.30
N LEU A 691 -19.08 2.15 -6.40
CA LEU A 691 -18.19 2.61 -7.42
C LEU A 691 -18.84 2.46 -8.78
N ALA A 692 -18.87 3.53 -9.56
CA ALA A 692 -19.37 3.54 -10.93
C ALA A 692 -18.34 4.16 -11.88
N SER A 693 -18.29 3.65 -13.10
CA SER A 693 -17.50 4.25 -14.17
C SER A 693 -18.19 4.14 -15.51
N VAL A 694 -17.88 5.10 -16.38
CA VAL A 694 -18.23 5.05 -17.79
C VAL A 694 -17.12 5.71 -18.59
N GLY A 695 -16.74 5.09 -19.70
CA GLY A 695 -15.65 5.63 -20.52
C GLY A 695 -15.57 5.06 -21.91
N VAL A 696 -14.62 5.62 -22.65
CA VAL A 696 -14.32 5.24 -24.02
C VAL A 696 -12.83 4.94 -24.15
N GLU A 697 -12.51 3.80 -24.71
CA GLU A 697 -11.16 3.45 -25.13
C GLU A 697 -11.10 3.38 -26.64
N ARG A 698 -10.10 4.04 -27.24
CA ARG A 698 -9.94 4.08 -28.68
C ARG A 698 -8.48 3.98 -29.10
N GLU A 699 -8.21 3.14 -30.09
CA GLU A 699 -6.97 3.18 -30.86
C GLU A 699 -7.04 4.32 -31.86
N LEU A 700 -6.32 5.42 -31.59
CA LEU A 700 -6.26 6.60 -32.43
C LEU A 700 -5.44 6.36 -33.71
N ALA A 701 -4.36 5.61 -33.57
CA ALA A 701 -3.46 5.15 -34.61
C ALA A 701 -2.81 3.84 -34.14
N PRO A 702 -2.17 3.05 -35.00
CA PRO A 702 -1.48 1.83 -34.59
C PRO A 702 -0.57 2.09 -33.39
N LYS A 703 -0.81 1.35 -32.29
CA LYS A 703 -0.07 1.45 -31.00
C LYS A 703 -0.32 2.75 -30.20
N TRP A 704 -1.26 3.61 -30.57
CA TRP A 704 -1.72 4.76 -29.79
C TRP A 704 -3.12 4.51 -29.26
N ILE A 705 -3.26 4.35 -27.95
CA ILE A 705 -4.53 4.09 -27.27
C ILE A 705 -4.85 5.28 -26.37
N LEU A 706 -6.05 5.83 -26.52
CA LEU A 706 -6.60 6.85 -25.65
C LEU A 706 -7.75 6.26 -24.85
N ASN A 707 -7.70 6.42 -23.53
CA ASN A 707 -8.80 6.16 -22.62
C ASN A 707 -9.28 7.47 -22.02
N VAL A 708 -10.59 7.66 -21.98
CA VAL A 708 -11.26 8.75 -21.27
C VAL A 708 -12.38 8.15 -20.45
N ASP A 709 -12.24 8.21 -19.13
CA ASP A 709 -13.14 7.58 -18.18
C ASP A 709 -13.66 8.62 -17.17
N TYR A 710 -14.94 8.58 -16.85
CA TYR A 710 -15.52 9.22 -15.69
C TYR A 710 -15.67 8.18 -14.59
N VAL A 711 -15.21 8.53 -13.40
CA VAL A 711 -15.21 7.66 -12.20
C VAL A 711 -15.96 8.39 -11.10
N TRP A 712 -16.94 7.71 -10.52
CA TRP A 712 -17.66 8.13 -9.32
C TRP A 712 -17.46 7.07 -8.23
N GLN A 713 -17.16 7.54 -7.02
CA GLN A 713 -16.96 6.67 -5.87
C GLN A 713 -17.63 7.30 -4.65
N HIS A 714 -18.42 6.53 -3.93
CA HIS A 714 -19.03 6.91 -2.66
C HIS A 714 -18.73 5.86 -1.60
N THR A 715 -17.82 6.19 -0.69
CA THR A 715 -17.47 5.33 0.44
C THR A 715 -18.35 5.70 1.63
N ILE A 716 -18.99 4.71 2.21
CA ILE A 716 -19.99 4.83 3.26
C ILE A 716 -19.56 3.97 4.45
N GLY A 717 -19.89 4.41 5.66
CA GLY A 717 -19.58 3.67 6.86
C GLY A 717 -18.12 3.71 7.26
N ILE A 718 -17.37 4.74 6.81
CA ILE A 718 -15.97 4.90 7.23
C ILE A 718 -15.93 5.01 8.75
N ASP A 719 -15.07 4.22 9.36
CA ASP A 719 -14.85 4.21 10.79
C ASP A 719 -14.34 5.56 11.29
N ARG A 720 -14.99 6.08 12.30
CA ARG A 720 -14.73 7.37 12.92
C ARG A 720 -14.78 7.21 14.43
N THR A 721 -13.84 7.84 15.13
CA THR A 721 -13.84 7.84 16.59
C THR A 721 -14.61 9.07 17.10
N LEU A 722 -15.66 8.85 17.90
CA LEU A 722 -16.43 9.89 18.55
C LEU A 722 -16.37 9.78 20.07
N ASP A 723 -16.35 10.93 20.76
CA ASP A 723 -16.51 11.01 22.21
C ASP A 723 -18.00 10.92 22.58
N LEU A 724 -18.44 9.72 22.96
CA LEU A 724 -19.83 9.49 23.40
C LEU A 724 -20.14 10.11 24.76
N ASN A 725 -19.11 10.45 25.54
CA ASN A 725 -19.20 11.21 26.78
C ASN A 725 -18.90 12.70 26.57
N SER A 726 -19.11 13.22 25.36
CA SER A 726 -18.78 14.59 25.00
C SER A 726 -19.54 15.59 25.87
N PRO A 727 -18.89 16.73 26.26
CA PRO A 727 -19.58 17.77 27.00
C PRO A 727 -20.72 18.42 26.21
N SER A 728 -21.47 19.30 26.83
CA SER A 728 -22.49 20.09 26.13
C SER A 728 -21.85 20.92 25.03
N LEU A 729 -22.57 21.09 23.92
CA LEU A 729 -22.13 21.90 22.78
C LEU A 729 -21.73 23.30 23.25
N TYR A 730 -20.57 23.76 22.79
CA TYR A 730 -20.07 25.12 23.05
C TYR A 730 -19.86 25.84 21.73
N ILE A 731 -20.85 26.67 21.38
CA ILE A 731 -20.82 27.43 20.14
C ILE A 731 -19.92 28.65 20.33
N ARG A 732 -18.87 28.75 19.53
CA ARG A 732 -17.92 29.86 19.53
C ARG A 732 -18.26 30.85 18.45
N THR A 733 -18.20 32.12 18.80
CA THR A 733 -18.31 33.27 17.89
C THR A 733 -17.12 34.20 18.15
N ALA A 734 -16.98 35.29 17.36
CA ALA A 734 -15.97 36.28 17.63
C ALA A 734 -16.11 36.85 19.07
N GLY A 735 -15.01 36.85 19.81
CA GLY A 735 -14.96 37.32 21.20
C GLY A 735 -15.48 36.30 22.24
N THR A 736 -15.95 35.12 21.87
CA THR A 736 -16.30 34.08 22.83
C THR A 736 -15.03 33.55 23.53
N PRO A 737 -14.92 33.62 24.87
CA PRO A 737 -13.74 33.13 25.59
C PRO A 737 -13.60 31.62 25.45
N ALA A 738 -12.40 31.11 25.66
CA ALA A 738 -12.20 29.65 25.76
C ALA A 738 -12.94 29.10 26.99
N ARG A 739 -13.60 27.94 26.83
CA ARG A 739 -14.24 27.22 27.94
C ARG A 739 -13.18 26.42 28.67
N SER A 740 -13.17 26.49 30.00
CA SER A 740 -12.25 25.69 30.78
C SER A 740 -12.63 24.19 30.73
N VAL A 741 -11.61 23.30 30.80
CA VAL A 741 -11.82 21.85 30.86
C VAL A 741 -12.70 21.46 32.06
N ALA A 742 -12.57 22.12 33.19
CA ALA A 742 -13.41 21.87 34.37
C ALA A 742 -14.88 22.18 34.09
N ALA A 743 -15.17 23.35 33.47
CA ALA A 743 -16.53 23.74 33.09
C ALA A 743 -17.13 22.79 32.03
N ALA A 744 -16.30 22.31 31.10
CA ALA A 744 -16.74 21.32 30.13
C ALA A 744 -17.05 19.97 30.79
N ASN A 745 -16.14 19.47 31.63
CA ASN A 745 -16.30 18.20 32.32
C ASN A 745 -17.54 18.14 33.20
N ALA A 746 -17.95 19.25 33.81
CA ALA A 746 -19.17 19.33 34.61
C ALA A 746 -20.45 19.12 33.78
N THR A 747 -20.39 19.20 32.47
CA THR A 747 -21.53 19.01 31.56
C THR A 747 -21.51 17.67 30.82
N ARG A 748 -20.51 16.81 31.11
CA ARG A 748 -20.46 15.48 30.51
C ARG A 748 -21.55 14.58 31.06
N PRO A 749 -22.14 13.68 30.25
CA PRO A 749 -23.14 12.70 30.73
C PRO A 749 -22.62 11.84 31.90
N ILE A 750 -21.33 11.48 31.85
CA ILE A 750 -20.61 10.81 32.93
C ILE A 750 -19.48 11.76 33.35
N THR A 751 -19.53 12.26 34.56
CA THR A 751 -18.53 13.21 35.05
C THR A 751 -17.22 12.48 35.38
N PRO A 752 -16.05 13.04 35.03
CA PRO A 752 -14.76 12.39 35.30
C PRO A 752 -14.51 12.14 36.80
N VAL A 753 -15.14 12.91 37.67
CA VAL A 753 -15.01 12.78 39.13
C VAL A 753 -15.66 11.49 39.64
N ASP A 754 -16.70 11.01 38.97
CA ASP A 754 -17.48 9.86 39.45
C ASP A 754 -16.76 8.53 39.24
N ASN A 755 -15.96 8.40 38.17
CA ASN A 755 -15.28 7.13 37.82
C ASN A 755 -13.99 7.29 37.02
N GLY A 756 -13.43 8.49 36.93
CA GLY A 756 -12.13 8.74 36.32
C GLY A 756 -12.09 8.69 34.80
N TYR A 757 -13.22 8.60 34.07
CA TYR A 757 -13.25 8.63 32.62
C TYR A 757 -13.67 10.01 32.12
N ARG A 758 -12.85 10.64 31.27
CA ARG A 758 -13.12 11.93 30.65
C ARG A 758 -13.75 11.74 29.29
N ARG A 759 -13.00 11.37 28.27
CA ARG A 759 -13.55 10.99 26.96
C ARG A 759 -13.79 9.49 26.93
N ILE A 760 -14.94 9.09 26.50
CA ILE A 760 -15.29 7.70 26.23
C ILE A 760 -15.50 7.59 24.72
N LEU A 761 -14.39 7.26 24.05
CA LEU A 761 -14.33 7.21 22.59
C LEU A 761 -14.92 5.89 22.10
N SER A 762 -15.68 5.92 21.05
CA SER A 762 -16.15 4.71 20.34
C SER A 762 -15.98 4.88 18.85
N VAL A 763 -15.65 3.79 18.16
CA VAL A 763 -15.67 3.75 16.71
C VAL A 763 -17.13 3.70 16.23
N VAL A 764 -17.51 4.61 15.38
CA VAL A 764 -18.84 4.66 14.75
C VAL A 764 -18.69 4.64 13.23
N ASN A 765 -19.54 3.88 12.55
CA ASN A 765 -19.51 3.74 11.10
C ASN A 765 -20.41 4.77 10.41
N ASN A 766 -20.14 6.08 10.62
CA ASN A 766 -20.93 7.17 10.07
C ASN A 766 -20.15 8.16 9.19
N GLY A 767 -18.90 7.85 8.90
CA GLY A 767 -18.09 8.62 7.97
C GLY A 767 -18.46 8.34 6.51
N GLU A 768 -18.30 9.35 5.66
CA GLU A 768 -18.51 9.23 4.21
C GLU A 768 -17.44 9.98 3.41
N SER A 769 -17.18 9.52 2.20
CA SER A 769 -16.30 10.18 1.22
C SER A 769 -16.90 10.05 -0.18
N ILE A 770 -16.97 11.15 -0.91
CA ILE A 770 -17.43 11.20 -2.30
C ILE A 770 -16.30 11.68 -3.18
N TYR A 771 -15.99 10.92 -4.22
CA TYR A 771 -14.99 11.23 -5.23
C TYR A 771 -15.63 11.25 -6.62
N ASN A 772 -15.27 12.25 -7.39
CA ASN A 772 -15.63 12.39 -8.79
C ASN A 772 -14.36 12.68 -9.59
N ALA A 773 -14.15 11.99 -10.69
CA ALA A 773 -13.00 12.22 -11.55
C ALA A 773 -13.28 11.99 -13.02
N MET A 774 -12.65 12.81 -13.87
CA MET A 774 -12.37 12.50 -15.24
C MET A 774 -10.90 12.07 -15.36
N GLN A 775 -10.65 10.89 -15.89
CA GLN A 775 -9.33 10.32 -16.09
C GLN A 775 -9.06 10.17 -17.59
N LEU A 776 -7.91 10.67 -18.04
CA LEU A 776 -7.45 10.56 -19.40
C LEU A 776 -6.10 9.85 -19.40
N ASN A 777 -5.97 8.76 -20.16
CA ASN A 777 -4.73 8.02 -20.33
C ASN A 777 -4.43 7.86 -21.83
N LEU A 778 -3.35 8.48 -22.28
CA LEU A 778 -2.81 8.30 -23.62
C LEU A 778 -1.57 7.41 -23.52
N ASN A 779 -1.67 6.20 -24.07
CA ASN A 779 -0.61 5.20 -24.05
C ASN A 779 -0.11 4.95 -25.48
N LYS A 780 1.11 5.38 -25.77
CA LYS A 780 1.85 5.06 -26.97
C LYS A 780 2.80 3.91 -26.67
N ARG A 781 2.47 2.73 -27.19
CA ARG A 781 3.30 1.53 -27.05
C ARG A 781 4.60 1.66 -27.83
N PHE A 782 5.64 0.99 -27.35
CA PHE A 782 6.95 1.04 -27.96
C PHE A 782 6.90 0.71 -29.45
N SER A 783 7.30 1.67 -30.26
CA SER A 783 7.50 1.57 -31.70
C SER A 783 8.20 2.84 -32.19
N HIS A 784 8.93 2.78 -33.30
CA HIS A 784 9.71 3.92 -33.80
C HIS A 784 10.60 4.49 -32.68
N ASP A 785 11.24 3.59 -31.95
CA ASP A 785 12.23 3.85 -30.90
C ASP A 785 11.74 4.57 -29.64
N PHE A 786 10.43 4.82 -29.47
CA PHE A 786 9.94 5.43 -28.24
C PHE A 786 8.64 4.83 -27.69
N SER A 787 8.45 5.02 -26.39
CA SER A 787 7.21 4.73 -25.66
C SER A 787 6.82 5.94 -24.84
N LEU A 788 5.50 6.20 -24.68
CA LEU A 788 4.98 7.34 -23.93
C LEU A 788 3.68 6.95 -23.19
N LEU A 789 3.57 7.35 -21.95
CA LEU A 789 2.34 7.32 -21.17
C LEU A 789 2.06 8.72 -20.65
N VAL A 790 0.94 9.30 -21.02
CA VAL A 790 0.42 10.55 -20.45
C VAL A 790 -0.85 10.23 -19.70
N SER A 791 -0.86 10.51 -18.40
CA SER A 791 -2.00 10.26 -17.53
C SER A 791 -2.43 11.59 -16.89
N TYR A 792 -3.70 11.94 -17.03
CA TYR A 792 -4.28 13.15 -16.45
C TYR A 792 -5.55 12.82 -15.68
N THR A 793 -5.67 13.36 -14.50
CA THR A 793 -6.86 13.25 -13.66
C THR A 793 -7.33 14.64 -13.22
N LEU A 794 -8.57 14.97 -13.56
CA LEU A 794 -9.34 16.07 -12.98
C LEU A 794 -10.26 15.47 -11.94
N SER A 795 -10.11 15.81 -10.68
CA SER A 795 -10.89 15.15 -9.61
C SER A 795 -11.27 16.08 -8.46
N HIS A 796 -12.25 15.65 -7.69
CA HIS A 796 -12.68 16.30 -6.46
C HIS A 796 -13.09 15.26 -5.42
N THR A 797 -12.53 15.36 -4.23
CA THR A 797 -12.85 14.50 -3.09
C THR A 797 -13.38 15.34 -1.94
N ILE A 798 -14.61 15.06 -1.53
CA ILE A 798 -15.27 15.66 -0.35
C ILE A 798 -15.53 14.53 0.63
N ASN A 799 -15.18 14.73 1.91
CA ASN A 799 -15.42 13.75 2.94
C ASN A 799 -15.86 14.38 4.28
N SER A 800 -16.38 13.56 5.18
CA SER A 800 -16.69 13.94 6.57
C SER A 800 -15.63 13.40 7.56
N VAL A 801 -14.79 12.49 7.11
CA VAL A 801 -13.65 11.92 7.84
C VAL A 801 -12.59 11.48 6.84
N GLU A 802 -11.31 11.58 7.19
CA GLU A 802 -10.26 11.04 6.33
C GLU A 802 -10.23 9.52 6.45
N PRO A 803 -10.36 8.76 5.33
CA PRO A 803 -10.38 7.30 5.37
C PRO A 803 -9.09 6.67 5.90
N ASP A 804 -8.02 7.44 6.01
CA ASP A 804 -6.69 6.98 6.41
C ASP A 804 -6.34 7.26 7.87
N ALA A 805 -7.12 8.08 8.52
CA ALA A 805 -6.94 8.44 9.91
C ALA A 805 -8.16 7.94 10.72
N PRO A 806 -8.21 6.62 11.05
CA PRO A 806 -9.21 6.17 12.00
C PRO A 806 -9.00 6.94 13.30
N GLY A 807 -10.02 7.61 13.74
CA GLY A 807 -9.95 8.49 14.90
C GLY A 807 -9.64 9.95 14.59
N GLY A 808 -9.79 10.40 13.32
CA GLY A 808 -9.89 11.83 13.04
C GLY A 808 -11.08 12.41 13.79
N ASP A 809 -10.82 12.93 15.00
CA ASP A 809 -11.88 13.55 15.80
C ASP A 809 -12.42 14.76 15.04
N PRO A 810 -13.75 14.98 15.02
CA PRO A 810 -14.28 16.24 14.57
C PRO A 810 -13.71 17.37 15.44
N ASN A 811 -13.64 18.57 14.89
CA ASN A 811 -13.18 19.76 15.61
C ASN A 811 -13.89 19.96 16.96
N ASP A 812 -15.16 19.62 17.01
CA ASP A 812 -15.94 19.48 18.23
C ASP A 812 -16.75 18.18 18.11
N ALA A 813 -16.63 17.27 19.08
CA ALA A 813 -17.34 16.00 19.11
C ALA A 813 -18.87 16.17 19.00
N ASN A 814 -19.40 17.34 19.35
CA ASN A 814 -20.81 17.70 19.23
C ASN A 814 -21.18 18.32 17.86
N GLN A 815 -20.18 18.79 17.09
CA GLN A 815 -20.41 19.39 15.77
C GLN A 815 -20.19 18.39 14.65
N VAL A 816 -21.07 17.42 14.55
CA VAL A 816 -21.10 16.45 13.44
C VAL A 816 -21.91 16.97 12.24
N GLY A 817 -21.74 16.36 11.07
CA GLY A 817 -22.51 16.71 9.89
C GLY A 817 -21.82 17.78 9.02
N ARG A 818 -22.53 18.82 8.61
CA ARG A 818 -22.03 19.80 7.62
C ARG A 818 -20.73 20.53 8.02
N PHE A 819 -20.48 20.71 9.32
CA PHE A 819 -19.27 21.40 9.82
C PHE A 819 -18.03 20.55 9.66
N GLU A 820 -18.20 19.22 9.66
CA GLU A 820 -17.11 18.25 9.45
C GLU A 820 -17.02 17.77 7.99
N ARG A 821 -17.86 18.26 7.10
CA ARG A 821 -17.79 17.97 5.67
C ARG A 821 -16.99 19.04 4.94
N GLY A 822 -15.95 18.62 4.24
CA GLY A 822 -15.05 19.50 3.48
C GLY A 822 -14.20 18.73 2.49
N ASP A 823 -13.31 19.44 1.79
CA ASP A 823 -12.35 18.81 0.90
C ASP A 823 -11.43 17.86 1.70
N SER A 824 -11.15 16.70 1.12
CA SER A 824 -10.15 15.79 1.71
C SER A 824 -8.76 16.42 1.72
N ILE A 825 -7.96 16.17 2.74
CA ILE A 825 -6.53 16.58 2.76
C ILE A 825 -5.72 15.96 1.61
N LEU A 826 -6.26 14.94 0.95
CA LEU A 826 -5.65 14.26 -0.18
C LEU A 826 -6.23 14.72 -1.53
N ASP A 827 -7.16 15.69 -1.54
CA ASP A 827 -7.70 16.25 -2.77
C ASP A 827 -6.59 16.95 -3.57
N GLN A 828 -6.48 16.58 -4.84
CA GLN A 828 -5.65 17.26 -5.84
C GLN A 828 -6.49 17.45 -7.09
N ARG A 829 -6.97 18.65 -7.31
CA ARG A 829 -7.93 18.95 -8.39
C ARG A 829 -7.40 18.55 -9.76
N HIS A 830 -6.16 18.85 -10.05
CA HIS A 830 -5.47 18.51 -11.27
C HIS A 830 -4.21 17.71 -10.95
N ARG A 831 -4.03 16.59 -11.65
CA ARG A 831 -2.82 15.80 -11.58
C ARG A 831 -2.47 15.27 -12.97
N VAL A 832 -1.24 15.53 -13.40
CA VAL A 832 -0.65 15.04 -14.64
C VAL A 832 0.56 14.19 -14.29
N ALA A 833 0.68 13.04 -14.92
CA ALA A 833 1.90 12.24 -14.93
C ALA A 833 2.27 11.92 -16.38
N VAL A 834 3.52 12.18 -16.73
CA VAL A 834 4.07 11.88 -18.07
C VAL A 834 5.29 11.03 -17.89
N SER A 835 5.31 9.83 -18.46
CA SER A 835 6.47 8.93 -18.42
C SER A 835 6.73 8.33 -19.79
N GLY A 836 8.00 8.06 -20.07
CA GLY A 836 8.37 7.44 -21.31
C GLY A 836 9.86 7.38 -21.51
N TRP A 837 10.26 6.70 -22.59
CA TRP A 837 11.66 6.60 -22.98
C TRP A 837 11.80 6.60 -24.51
N TRP A 838 12.98 6.99 -24.97
CA TRP A 838 13.37 7.08 -26.37
C TRP A 838 14.74 6.43 -26.55
N ASN A 839 14.85 5.43 -27.46
CA ASN A 839 16.09 4.85 -27.89
C ASN A 839 16.76 5.78 -28.91
N LEU A 840 17.92 6.24 -28.55
CA LEU A 840 18.74 7.14 -29.36
C LEU A 840 19.82 6.35 -30.13
N PRO A 841 20.46 6.94 -31.14
CA PRO A 841 21.61 6.35 -31.79
C PRO A 841 22.71 5.94 -30.79
N TYR A 842 23.63 5.05 -31.24
CA TYR A 842 24.76 4.54 -30.44
C TYR A 842 24.35 3.79 -29.15
N HIS A 843 23.17 3.16 -29.13
CA HIS A 843 22.61 2.41 -28.00
C HIS A 843 22.40 3.24 -26.74
N PHE A 844 22.10 4.52 -26.90
CA PHE A 844 21.61 5.34 -25.80
C PHE A 844 20.10 5.20 -25.63
N THR A 845 19.63 5.26 -24.39
CA THR A 845 18.23 5.40 -24.04
C THR A 845 18.09 6.61 -23.13
N PHE A 846 17.21 7.55 -23.50
CA PHE A 846 16.82 8.69 -22.67
C PHE A 846 15.37 8.51 -22.26
N GLY A 847 15.08 8.78 -20.99
CA GLY A 847 13.71 8.72 -20.52
C GLY A 847 13.48 9.52 -19.25
N GLY A 848 12.23 9.51 -18.80
CA GLY A 848 11.89 10.26 -17.60
C GLY A 848 10.46 10.07 -17.13
N LEU A 849 10.18 10.70 -16.00
CA LEU A 849 8.89 10.82 -15.35
C LEU A 849 8.69 12.24 -14.88
N ALA A 850 7.60 12.88 -15.25
CA ALA A 850 7.18 14.18 -14.74
C ALA A 850 5.84 14.03 -14.03
N THR A 851 5.71 14.58 -12.83
CA THR A 851 4.47 14.64 -12.06
C THR A 851 4.18 16.09 -11.69
N LEU A 852 3.01 16.57 -12.11
CA LEU A 852 2.52 17.92 -11.81
C LEU A 852 1.16 17.80 -11.14
N ALA A 853 0.96 18.44 -9.99
CA ALA A 853 -0.32 18.37 -9.30
C ALA A 853 -0.67 19.66 -8.56
N SER A 854 -1.96 19.98 -8.49
CA SER A 854 -2.45 21.11 -7.72
C SER A 854 -2.22 20.92 -6.21
N ALA A 855 -2.23 22.04 -5.49
CA ALA A 855 -2.05 22.10 -4.05
C ALA A 855 -3.11 21.28 -3.31
N ARG A 856 -2.69 20.62 -2.22
CA ARG A 856 -3.58 19.92 -1.29
C ARG A 856 -4.22 20.84 -0.27
N PRO A 857 -5.43 20.51 0.20
CA PRO A 857 -6.00 21.14 1.38
C PRO A 857 -5.20 20.78 2.65
N PHE A 858 -5.29 21.61 3.66
CA PHE A 858 -4.87 21.27 5.02
C PHE A 858 -5.81 21.87 6.07
N ASN A 859 -5.88 21.23 7.24
CA ASN A 859 -6.75 21.68 8.31
C ASN A 859 -6.12 22.86 9.06
N ILE A 860 -6.94 23.86 9.38
CA ILE A 860 -6.54 25.04 10.14
C ILE A 860 -7.08 24.91 11.56
N THR A 861 -6.19 24.93 12.55
CA THR A 861 -6.54 24.76 13.96
C THR A 861 -6.11 25.97 14.79
N ALA A 862 -6.72 26.14 15.94
CA ALA A 862 -6.28 27.13 16.93
C ALA A 862 -5.01 26.70 17.67
N GLY A 863 -4.68 25.39 17.67
CA GLY A 863 -3.55 24.83 18.39
C GLY A 863 -3.76 24.73 19.90
N SER A 864 -4.99 24.91 20.37
CA SER A 864 -5.40 24.82 21.77
C SER A 864 -6.85 24.32 21.85
N ASP A 865 -7.18 23.76 23.02
CA ASP A 865 -8.54 23.36 23.37
C ASP A 865 -9.34 24.63 23.76
N LEU A 866 -10.23 25.08 22.90
CA LEU A 866 -11.05 26.29 23.10
C LEU A 866 -12.46 25.96 23.62
N ASN A 867 -12.91 24.75 23.43
CA ASN A 867 -14.23 24.27 23.86
C ASN A 867 -14.18 23.46 25.16
N GLY A 868 -12.99 23.15 25.66
CA GLY A 868 -12.74 22.43 26.91
C GLY A 868 -13.00 20.94 26.83
N ASP A 869 -13.12 20.36 25.64
CA ASP A 869 -13.44 18.93 25.46
C ASP A 869 -12.24 18.00 25.68
N GLY A 870 -11.04 18.53 25.76
CA GLY A 870 -9.79 17.83 25.96
C GLY A 870 -9.04 17.49 24.69
N ALA A 871 -9.44 18.02 23.52
CA ALA A 871 -8.75 17.87 22.24
C ALA A 871 -8.24 19.22 21.73
N ASN A 872 -6.96 19.29 21.30
CA ASN A 872 -6.33 20.51 20.79
C ASN A 872 -6.53 20.69 19.27
N VAL A 873 -7.69 20.29 18.75
CA VAL A 873 -8.00 20.31 17.31
C VAL A 873 -9.02 21.37 16.92
N ASP A 874 -9.41 22.24 17.86
CA ASP A 874 -10.37 23.30 17.63
C ASP A 874 -9.94 24.23 16.52
N ARG A 875 -10.91 24.65 15.71
CA ARG A 875 -10.70 25.60 14.62
C ARG A 875 -10.88 27.04 15.12
N PRO A 876 -10.04 27.98 14.65
CA PRO A 876 -10.16 29.36 15.04
C PRO A 876 -11.42 30.02 14.48
N VAL A 877 -11.88 31.09 15.12
CA VAL A 877 -12.94 31.97 14.63
C VAL A 877 -12.29 33.15 13.90
N VAL A 878 -12.52 33.27 12.62
CA VAL A 878 -12.03 34.37 11.78
C VAL A 878 -13.19 34.99 11.04
N ASN A 879 -13.25 36.31 10.98
CA ASN A 879 -14.36 37.07 10.37
C ASN A 879 -15.74 36.59 10.91
N ALA A 880 -15.82 36.45 12.24
CA ALA A 880 -17.02 36.05 12.99
C ALA A 880 -17.54 34.61 12.68
N SER A 881 -16.78 33.79 11.95
CA SER A 881 -17.14 32.41 11.60
C SER A 881 -16.03 31.44 11.98
N VAL A 882 -16.40 30.23 12.40
CA VAL A 882 -15.46 29.13 12.54
C VAL A 882 -14.96 28.73 11.16
N ILE A 883 -13.65 28.63 10.97
CA ILE A 883 -13.05 28.18 9.71
C ILE A 883 -13.52 26.76 9.38
N GLY A 884 -13.90 26.53 8.12
CA GLY A 884 -14.32 25.20 7.64
C GLY A 884 -13.20 24.17 7.69
N ARG A 885 -13.58 22.88 7.66
CA ARG A 885 -12.64 21.77 7.61
C ARG A 885 -11.77 21.87 6.34
N ASN A 886 -10.45 21.66 6.49
CA ASN A 886 -9.47 21.63 5.42
C ASN A 886 -9.51 22.86 4.48
N ALA A 887 -9.80 24.05 5.03
CA ALA A 887 -9.92 25.29 4.27
C ALA A 887 -8.58 25.86 3.79
N GLY A 888 -7.45 25.46 4.40
CA GLY A 888 -6.12 25.86 3.97
C GLY A 888 -5.73 25.23 2.64
N ARG A 889 -4.83 25.90 1.88
CA ARG A 889 -4.24 25.35 0.64
C ARG A 889 -2.72 25.38 0.76
N GLY A 890 -2.11 24.21 0.45
CA GLY A 890 -0.65 24.03 0.43
C GLY A 890 0.00 24.56 -0.85
N ASN A 891 1.11 23.95 -1.23
CA ASN A 891 1.79 24.24 -2.49
C ASN A 891 1.49 23.17 -3.53
N PRO A 892 1.52 23.52 -4.84
CA PRO A 892 1.46 22.54 -5.91
C PRO A 892 2.73 21.67 -5.91
N LEU A 893 2.60 20.46 -6.49
CA LEU A 893 3.70 19.53 -6.68
C LEU A 893 4.24 19.66 -8.10
N TYR A 894 5.58 19.77 -8.23
CA TYR A 894 6.30 19.74 -9.50
C TYR A 894 7.53 18.84 -9.34
N ASP A 895 7.47 17.63 -9.86
CA ASP A 895 8.58 16.68 -9.86
C ASP A 895 8.90 16.25 -11.29
N VAL A 896 10.17 16.37 -11.65
CA VAL A 896 10.68 15.89 -12.93
C VAL A 896 11.92 15.07 -12.65
N SER A 897 11.89 13.81 -13.08
CA SER A 897 12.98 12.87 -12.96
C SER A 897 13.35 12.36 -14.35
N VAL A 898 14.65 12.28 -14.66
CA VAL A 898 15.13 11.87 -15.96
C VAL A 898 16.28 10.87 -15.82
N PHE A 899 16.49 10.07 -16.85
CA PHE A 899 17.66 9.20 -16.95
C PHE A 899 18.28 9.20 -18.34
N LEU A 900 19.55 8.90 -18.38
CA LEU A 900 20.31 8.57 -19.57
C LEU A 900 21.02 7.24 -19.34
N GLU A 901 20.80 6.27 -20.21
CA GLU A 901 21.41 4.95 -20.18
C GLU A 901 22.19 4.69 -21.47
N ARG A 902 23.29 3.96 -21.37
CA ARG A 902 23.99 3.39 -22.55
C ARG A 902 24.21 1.90 -22.35
N GLU A 903 23.80 1.11 -23.36
CA GLU A 903 24.03 -0.34 -23.40
C GLU A 903 25.30 -0.65 -24.20
N PHE A 904 26.12 -1.55 -23.66
CA PHE A 904 27.33 -2.10 -24.30
C PHE A 904 27.15 -3.61 -24.46
N ARG A 905 27.38 -4.12 -25.65
CA ARG A 905 27.45 -5.55 -25.91
C ARG A 905 28.85 -6.04 -25.56
N VAL A 906 29.00 -6.77 -24.46
CA VAL A 906 30.29 -7.33 -24.03
C VAL A 906 30.57 -8.62 -24.80
N THR A 907 29.56 -9.46 -24.99
CA THR A 907 29.56 -10.64 -25.86
C THR A 907 28.19 -10.74 -26.56
N GLU A 908 27.97 -11.75 -27.37
CA GLU A 908 26.64 -11.99 -27.98
C GLU A 908 25.55 -12.20 -26.95
N ARG A 909 25.88 -12.76 -25.79
CA ARG A 909 24.93 -13.05 -24.70
C ARG A 909 25.00 -12.06 -23.53
N VAL A 910 26.15 -11.40 -23.33
CA VAL A 910 26.36 -10.54 -22.16
C VAL A 910 26.26 -9.08 -22.55
N ARG A 911 25.40 -8.35 -21.85
CA ARG A 911 25.17 -6.91 -22.01
C ARG A 911 25.42 -6.17 -20.71
N LEU A 912 26.12 -5.05 -20.81
CA LEU A 912 26.37 -4.12 -19.71
C LEU A 912 25.67 -2.81 -20.01
N SER A 913 24.79 -2.35 -19.12
CA SER A 913 24.20 -1.00 -19.17
C SER A 913 24.76 -0.12 -18.08
N LEU A 914 25.07 1.12 -18.41
CA LEU A 914 25.41 2.18 -17.47
C LEU A 914 24.35 3.28 -17.54
N ARG A 915 23.74 3.61 -16.42
CA ARG A 915 22.61 4.56 -16.31
C ARG A 915 22.90 5.61 -15.27
N GLY A 916 22.67 6.86 -15.62
CA GLY A 916 22.64 8.00 -14.70
C GLY A 916 21.21 8.54 -14.58
N GLU A 917 20.72 8.73 -13.37
CA GLU A 917 19.38 9.23 -13.08
C GLU A 917 19.47 10.51 -12.26
N SER A 918 18.56 11.45 -12.51
CA SER A 918 18.35 12.65 -11.70
C SER A 918 16.90 12.73 -11.25
N PHE A 919 16.68 12.77 -9.95
CA PHE A 919 15.38 12.95 -9.33
C PHE A 919 15.22 14.40 -8.88
N ASN A 920 14.00 14.95 -9.00
CA ASN A 920 13.71 16.37 -8.76
C ASN A 920 14.73 17.26 -9.48
N LEU A 921 14.84 17.10 -10.79
CA LEU A 921 15.85 17.72 -11.67
C LEU A 921 15.98 19.24 -11.44
N PHE A 922 14.87 19.92 -11.25
CA PHE A 922 14.83 21.38 -11.06
C PHE A 922 15.03 21.82 -9.61
N ASN A 923 15.26 20.88 -8.70
CA ASN A 923 15.39 21.16 -7.26
C ASN A 923 14.21 21.97 -6.69
N HIS A 924 12.98 21.64 -7.12
CA HIS A 924 11.78 22.32 -6.66
C HIS A 924 11.45 21.95 -5.21
N ALA A 925 10.94 22.90 -4.42
CA ALA A 925 10.49 22.68 -3.05
C ALA A 925 9.11 22.03 -3.00
N ASN A 926 9.04 20.70 -3.17
CA ASN A 926 7.81 19.95 -3.05
C ASN A 926 7.45 19.75 -1.58
N THR A 927 6.60 20.63 -1.06
CA THR A 927 6.17 20.60 0.34
C THR A 927 4.83 19.88 0.45
N ILE A 928 4.73 18.95 1.42
CA ILE A 928 3.56 18.10 1.66
C ILE A 928 2.80 18.62 2.87
N GLY A 929 3.50 18.80 4.00
CA GLY A 929 2.93 19.27 5.25
C GLY A 929 2.94 20.80 5.36
N ARG A 930 1.94 21.34 6.05
CA ARG A 930 1.85 22.76 6.43
C ARG A 930 1.55 22.88 7.92
N ASN A 931 2.12 23.89 8.54
CA ASN A 931 1.72 24.26 9.88
C ASN A 931 0.34 24.90 9.85
N GLY A 932 -0.69 24.16 10.22
CA GLY A 932 -2.08 24.62 10.26
C GLY A 932 -2.46 25.37 11.53
N VAL A 933 -1.53 25.59 12.46
CA VAL A 933 -1.83 26.28 13.72
C VAL A 933 -1.91 27.80 13.46
N PHE A 934 -3.13 28.29 13.37
CA PHE A 934 -3.44 29.71 13.18
C PHE A 934 -3.24 30.52 14.46
N GLY A 935 -3.55 29.90 15.60
CA GLY A 935 -3.62 30.54 16.90
C GLY A 935 -5.05 30.86 17.32
N THR A 936 -5.20 31.42 18.52
CA THR A 936 -6.51 31.73 19.14
C THR A 936 -7.00 33.13 18.82
N GLY A 937 -6.17 33.97 18.20
CA GLY A 937 -6.50 35.35 17.83
C GLY A 937 -7.21 35.46 16.48
N THR A 938 -7.43 36.70 16.03
CA THR A 938 -8.02 37.02 14.73
C THR A 938 -6.98 37.14 13.61
N THR A 939 -5.69 37.18 13.95
CA THR A 939 -4.54 37.20 13.05
C THR A 939 -3.74 35.91 13.21
N PRO A 940 -3.17 35.39 12.12
CA PRO A 940 -2.41 34.15 12.19
C PRO A 940 -1.09 34.33 12.95
N LEU A 941 -0.64 33.24 13.60
CA LEU A 941 0.70 33.18 14.19
C LEU A 941 1.77 33.33 13.09
N PRO A 942 2.96 33.87 13.38
CA PRO A 942 4.07 33.97 12.41
C PRO A 942 4.47 32.63 11.79
N THR A 943 4.22 31.54 12.50
CA THR A 943 4.51 30.15 12.05
C THR A 943 3.39 29.54 11.22
N PHE A 944 2.23 30.17 11.13
CA PHE A 944 1.10 29.68 10.35
C PHE A 944 1.45 29.55 8.86
N ASN A 945 1.01 28.50 8.24
CA ASN A 945 1.25 28.17 6.83
C ASN A 945 2.74 28.06 6.43
N THR A 946 3.64 27.97 7.40
CA THR A 946 5.04 27.62 7.13
C THR A 946 5.17 26.12 6.90
N THR A 947 6.27 25.69 6.30
CA THR A 947 6.55 24.27 6.10
C THR A 947 7.34 23.73 7.30
N PRO A 948 6.81 22.78 8.06
CA PRO A 948 7.57 22.10 9.09
C PRO A 948 8.76 21.36 8.47
N GLY A 949 9.88 21.28 9.16
CA GLY A 949 11.05 20.52 8.73
C GLY A 949 10.79 19.00 8.73
N GLY A 950 11.72 18.25 8.14
CA GLY A 950 11.72 16.79 8.11
C GLY A 950 11.16 16.17 6.84
N VAL A 951 11.58 14.95 6.54
CA VAL A 951 11.21 14.17 5.33
C VAL A 951 9.73 13.86 5.22
N ALA A 952 9.00 13.96 6.32
CA ALA A 952 7.54 13.80 6.33
C ALA A 952 6.80 14.95 5.62
N ASN A 953 7.40 16.13 5.58
CA ASN A 953 6.77 17.38 5.16
C ASN A 953 7.34 17.95 3.87
N VAL A 954 8.51 17.49 3.44
CA VAL A 954 9.20 17.99 2.25
C VAL A 954 9.83 16.83 1.49
N ASP A 955 9.63 16.78 0.18
CA ASP A 955 10.36 15.82 -0.65
C ASP A 955 11.86 16.17 -0.71
N PRO A 956 12.72 15.20 -0.96
CA PRO A 956 14.14 15.42 -1.11
C PRO A 956 14.45 16.48 -2.18
N GLY A 957 15.54 17.22 -2.01
CA GLY A 957 16.11 18.05 -3.07
C GLY A 957 16.58 17.19 -4.24
N ARG A 958 17.14 17.86 -5.28
CA ARG A 958 17.68 17.12 -6.44
C ARG A 958 18.75 16.11 -6.01
N MET A 959 18.57 14.86 -6.47
CA MET A 959 19.49 13.75 -6.21
C MET A 959 19.91 13.08 -7.51
N PHE A 960 21.12 12.52 -7.53
CA PHE A 960 21.62 11.70 -8.61
C PHE A 960 21.84 10.28 -8.15
N GLU A 961 21.50 9.32 -9.01
CA GLU A 961 21.79 7.90 -8.84
C GLU A 961 22.50 7.38 -10.09
N PHE A 962 23.45 6.47 -9.88
CA PHE A 962 24.18 5.79 -10.94
C PHE A 962 23.97 4.30 -10.82
N GLN A 963 23.66 3.67 -11.94
CA GLN A 963 23.37 2.24 -11.99
C GLN A 963 24.26 1.57 -13.03
N GLY A 964 24.87 0.44 -12.64
CA GLY A 964 25.47 -0.52 -13.56
C GLY A 964 24.65 -1.79 -13.58
N ARG A 965 24.31 -2.31 -14.75
CA ARG A 965 23.49 -3.51 -14.91
C ARG A 965 24.14 -4.48 -15.88
N LEU A 966 24.28 -5.73 -15.45
CA LEU A 966 24.80 -6.84 -16.24
C LEU A 966 23.70 -7.85 -16.50
N ARG A 967 23.50 -8.19 -17.79
CA ARG A 967 22.50 -9.20 -18.24
C ARG A 967 23.14 -10.26 -19.12
N PHE A 968 22.69 -11.49 -18.96
CA PHE A 968 23.05 -12.59 -19.86
C PHE A 968 21.92 -13.63 -19.96
#